data_f7a4c4128357a0d9ef54d2f807acba2e
#
_entry.id   f7a4c4128357a0d9ef54d2f807acba2e
#
_cell.length_a   1.000
_cell.length_b   1.000
_cell.length_c   1.000
_cell.angle_alpha   90.00
_cell.angle_beta   90.00
_cell.angle_gamma   90.00
#
_symmetry.space_group_name_H-M   'P 1'
#
loop_
_entity.id
_entity.type
_entity.pdbx_description
1 polymer ?
#
loop_
_entity_poly.entity_id
_entity_poly.type
_entity_poly.pdbx_seq_one_letter_code
_entity_poly.pdbx_strand_id
1 'polypeptide(L)'
;MDENTIFDKVHDVDLKQTMENSYIDYAMSVIAARALPDVRDGLKPVQRRILYAMIELNNGPDKPHRKCARIVGDAMGKYHPHGDSSIYGALVNMAQEWSTRYPLVDGHGNFGSVDGDGAAAMRYTEARLSKISMELTADINKNTVDFAPNFDETEKEPVVLPARFPNLLVNGTSGIAVGMATNIPPHNLKEIINAVVKIIDDQIADKEETTIEEILEIVKGPDFPTGGTILGTRGIEEAYRTGRGKIRVRAVTNIETMPNGKSRIIVTELPYMVNKARLIEKIAEMVRDKRIDGITDLSDQSSREGMRVVIELRRDVNANVILNQLFKHTQLQDTFGVIMLALVNNEPKVMNLLEMLHHYLKHQEEVVTRRTQYELNKAEERAHILEGLLIALDNIDEVIKIIRGSQTVQIAKAELIERFGLSEVQAQAIVDMRLRALTGLEREKLEAEYKELMEQISRLKAILADRKLLLEVIREEIIVIRDKYGDERRTSIGFDEFDISMEDLIPKEEVVITMTKLGYIKRMSNDTFKAQNRGGKGIKGMQTLEEDYVEELFMTHSHHYIMFFTNTGRVYRLKGYEIPEASRTSRGTAIINLLQLMPGEKISAVIPIDEYRDGEYLFMATKKGLVKKTPIKEYANVRKTGLAAITLREEDELIEVKYTNNEQDILMVTKYGQCIRFSEKDVRSTGRTSMGVRGMNLSDRDEVIGMQLDSQGSELLIVSEKGMGKRTDMIEFTRQNRGGKGVKCYKITEKTGNVVGVKAVNEDDEIMIINTEGIIIRMKCEGISVLGRITSGVKLINLKEGDIVASIAKVRKGDEEEDQNEID
;
A
#
# COMPACT_ATOMS: atom_id res chain seq x y z
N MET A 1 34.49 -68.57 -15.80
CA MET A 1 34.39 -67.69 -14.62
C MET A 1 34.30 -66.30 -15.19
N ASP A 2 33.06 -65.87 -15.39
CA ASP A 2 32.82 -64.52 -15.88
C ASP A 2 32.86 -63.58 -14.70
N GLU A 3 33.89 -62.78 -14.65
CA GLU A 3 33.98 -61.64 -13.76
C GLU A 3 33.03 -60.54 -14.27
N ASN A 4 31.78 -60.63 -13.88
CA ASN A 4 30.91 -59.47 -13.92
C ASN A 4 31.27 -58.52 -12.79
N THR A 5 32.36 -57.77 -12.99
CA THR A 5 32.64 -56.59 -12.25
C THR A 5 31.46 -55.62 -12.45
N ILE A 6 30.73 -55.40 -11.37
CA ILE A 6 29.79 -54.32 -11.28
C ILE A 6 30.58 -53.04 -11.38
N PHE A 7 30.83 -52.54 -12.58
CA PHE A 7 31.31 -51.18 -12.79
C PHE A 7 30.15 -50.25 -12.46
N ASP A 8 30.28 -49.56 -11.37
CA ASP A 8 29.49 -48.34 -11.14
C ASP A 8 29.66 -47.48 -12.39
N LYS A 9 28.62 -47.28 -13.13
CA LYS A 9 28.64 -46.34 -14.26
C LYS A 9 28.87 -44.96 -13.72
N VAL A 10 30.07 -44.45 -13.85
CA VAL A 10 30.35 -43.04 -13.59
C VAL A 10 29.65 -42.22 -14.66
N HIS A 11 28.67 -41.45 -14.28
CA HIS A 11 28.01 -40.48 -15.15
C HIS A 11 28.62 -39.12 -14.91
N ASP A 12 29.13 -38.46 -15.94
CA ASP A 12 29.52 -37.09 -15.91
C ASP A 12 28.27 -36.22 -15.74
N VAL A 13 28.22 -35.46 -14.67
CA VAL A 13 27.09 -34.61 -14.33
C VAL A 13 27.61 -33.16 -14.26
N ASP A 14 26.95 -32.27 -14.98
CA ASP A 14 27.22 -30.84 -14.84
C ASP A 14 26.79 -30.38 -13.46
N LEU A 15 27.76 -30.03 -12.62
CA LEU A 15 27.52 -29.56 -11.25
C LEU A 15 26.59 -28.35 -11.21
N LYS A 16 26.77 -27.39 -12.11
CA LYS A 16 25.95 -26.19 -12.18
C LYS A 16 24.49 -26.54 -12.49
N GLN A 17 24.26 -27.30 -13.53
CA GLN A 17 22.90 -27.70 -13.94
C GLN A 17 22.21 -28.55 -12.87
N THR A 18 22.93 -29.46 -12.24
CA THR A 18 22.41 -30.29 -11.14
C THR A 18 22.04 -29.44 -9.92
N MET A 19 22.89 -28.47 -9.55
CA MET A 19 22.61 -27.54 -8.45
C MET A 19 21.41 -26.65 -8.76
N GLU A 20 21.32 -26.10 -9.97
CA GLU A 20 20.17 -25.27 -10.41
C GLU A 20 18.87 -26.08 -10.36
N ASN A 21 18.83 -27.28 -10.93
CA ASN A 21 17.64 -28.13 -10.92
C ASN A 21 17.24 -28.52 -9.50
N SER A 22 18.19 -28.97 -8.67
CA SER A 22 17.90 -29.37 -7.29
C SER A 22 17.42 -28.19 -6.44
N TYR A 23 17.95 -26.98 -6.68
CA TYR A 23 17.51 -25.78 -5.99
C TYR A 23 16.10 -25.36 -6.41
N ILE A 24 15.77 -25.47 -7.71
CA ILE A 24 14.42 -25.19 -8.22
C ILE A 24 13.42 -26.19 -7.63
N ASP A 25 13.73 -27.49 -7.62
CA ASP A 25 12.87 -28.52 -7.05
C ASP A 25 12.63 -28.30 -5.57
N TYR A 26 13.68 -27.94 -4.82
CA TYR A 26 13.57 -27.58 -3.41
C TYR A 26 12.72 -26.32 -3.21
N ALA A 27 12.96 -25.27 -3.98
CA ALA A 27 12.19 -24.04 -3.93
C ALA A 27 10.70 -24.28 -4.22
N MET A 28 10.37 -25.05 -5.25
CA MET A 28 9.00 -25.43 -5.59
C MET A 28 8.32 -26.20 -4.46
N SER A 29 9.02 -27.15 -3.85
CA SER A 29 8.51 -27.90 -2.70
C SER A 29 8.24 -27.02 -1.50
N VAL A 30 9.15 -26.08 -1.17
CA VAL A 30 8.96 -25.13 -0.05
C VAL A 30 7.80 -24.19 -0.30
N ILE A 31 7.64 -23.69 -1.52
CA ILE A 31 6.57 -22.78 -1.89
C ILE A 31 5.21 -23.49 -1.86
N ALA A 32 5.07 -24.61 -2.58
CA ALA A 32 3.78 -25.27 -2.76
C ALA A 32 3.34 -26.14 -1.59
N ALA A 33 4.30 -26.73 -0.84
CA ALA A 33 3.99 -27.80 0.13
C ALA A 33 4.52 -27.56 1.55
N ARG A 34 4.98 -26.36 1.91
CA ARG A 34 5.53 -26.12 3.26
C ARG A 34 5.20 -24.78 3.87
N ALA A 35 5.61 -23.67 3.23
CA ALA A 35 5.69 -22.36 3.87
C ALA A 35 4.45 -21.48 3.66
N LEU A 36 3.75 -21.66 2.55
CA LEU A 36 2.64 -20.80 2.17
C LEU A 36 1.28 -21.44 2.45
N PRO A 37 0.28 -20.65 2.85
CA PRO A 37 -1.10 -21.12 3.06
C PRO A 37 -1.86 -21.20 1.74
N ASP A 38 -2.85 -22.09 1.66
CA ASP A 38 -3.87 -22.06 0.61
C ASP A 38 -4.86 -20.91 0.87
N VAL A 39 -5.22 -20.17 -0.17
CA VAL A 39 -6.14 -19.03 -0.04
C VAL A 39 -7.53 -19.43 0.45
N ARG A 40 -7.96 -20.67 0.18
CA ARG A 40 -9.30 -21.19 0.47
C ARG A 40 -9.53 -21.48 1.95
N ASP A 41 -8.58 -22.17 2.61
CA ASP A 41 -8.70 -22.55 4.03
C ASP A 41 -7.69 -21.87 4.95
N GLY A 42 -6.73 -21.14 4.41
CA GLY A 42 -5.75 -20.39 5.19
C GLY A 42 -4.74 -21.24 5.94
N LEU A 43 -4.61 -22.51 5.59
CA LEU A 43 -3.75 -23.46 6.29
C LEU A 43 -2.51 -23.83 5.47
N LYS A 44 -1.42 -24.00 6.18
CA LYS A 44 -0.24 -24.68 5.66
C LYS A 44 -0.48 -26.20 5.68
N PRO A 45 0.21 -26.97 4.83
CA PRO A 45 0.02 -28.44 4.80
C PRO A 45 0.13 -29.11 6.16
N VAL A 46 1.11 -28.73 6.98
CA VAL A 46 1.28 -29.31 8.34
C VAL A 46 0.07 -29.04 9.23
N GLN A 47 -0.47 -27.84 9.20
CA GLN A 47 -1.64 -27.48 10.01
C GLN A 47 -2.88 -28.26 9.58
N ARG A 48 -3.12 -28.35 8.28
CA ARG A 48 -4.24 -29.09 7.71
C ARG A 48 -4.16 -30.59 8.08
N ARG A 49 -2.99 -31.17 7.99
CA ARG A 49 -2.74 -32.58 8.33
C ARG A 49 -2.94 -32.85 9.82
N ILE A 50 -2.51 -31.95 10.69
CA ILE A 50 -2.76 -32.07 12.14
C ILE A 50 -4.26 -32.04 12.43
N LEU A 51 -4.99 -31.06 11.89
CA LEU A 51 -6.43 -30.95 12.12
C LEU A 51 -7.18 -32.18 11.59
N TYR A 52 -6.79 -32.68 10.42
CA TYR A 52 -7.40 -33.86 9.85
C TYR A 52 -7.11 -35.12 10.67
N ALA A 53 -5.88 -35.30 11.15
CA ALA A 53 -5.55 -36.39 12.06
C ALA A 53 -6.37 -36.34 13.36
N MET A 54 -6.60 -35.17 13.90
CA MET A 54 -7.43 -34.98 15.10
C MET A 54 -8.90 -35.33 14.84
N ILE A 55 -9.42 -35.06 13.64
CA ILE A 55 -10.77 -35.50 13.24
C ILE A 55 -10.87 -36.99 13.17
N GLU A 56 -9.92 -37.66 12.50
CA GLU A 56 -9.90 -39.12 12.40
C GLU A 56 -9.76 -39.80 13.75
N LEU A 57 -9.05 -39.19 14.69
CA LEU A 57 -8.98 -39.65 16.10
C LEU A 57 -10.28 -39.42 16.89
N ASN A 58 -11.28 -38.78 16.24
CA ASN A 58 -12.50 -38.36 16.95
C ASN A 58 -12.21 -37.51 18.19
N ASN A 59 -11.29 -36.57 18.04
CA ASN A 59 -10.77 -35.71 19.09
C ASN A 59 -11.46 -34.32 19.09
N GLY A 60 -12.79 -34.34 19.13
CA GLY A 60 -13.60 -33.13 19.10
C GLY A 60 -13.68 -32.38 20.45
N PRO A 61 -14.28 -31.17 20.47
CA PRO A 61 -14.36 -30.32 21.66
C PRO A 61 -15.24 -30.91 22.77
N ASP A 62 -16.07 -31.88 22.47
CA ASP A 62 -16.94 -32.62 23.38
C ASP A 62 -16.28 -33.91 23.92
N LYS A 63 -15.06 -34.20 23.48
CA LYS A 63 -14.31 -35.41 23.91
C LYS A 63 -13.19 -35.02 24.89
N PRO A 64 -12.68 -36.00 25.67
CA PRO A 64 -11.50 -35.75 26.49
C PRO A 64 -10.28 -35.36 25.64
N HIS A 65 -9.42 -34.52 26.23
CA HIS A 65 -8.13 -34.22 25.62
C HIS A 65 -7.30 -35.47 25.42
N ARG A 66 -6.53 -35.51 24.32
CA ARG A 66 -5.57 -36.60 24.03
C ARG A 66 -4.16 -36.12 24.18
N LYS A 67 -3.23 -36.98 24.53
CA LYS A 67 -1.79 -36.67 24.56
C LYS A 67 -1.35 -36.09 23.20
N CYS A 68 -0.65 -34.97 23.23
CA CYS A 68 -0.08 -34.37 22.01
C CYS A 68 0.84 -35.34 21.27
N ALA A 69 1.55 -36.21 22.00
CA ALA A 69 2.37 -37.26 21.41
C ALA A 69 1.55 -38.24 20.53
N ARG A 70 0.30 -38.51 20.87
CA ARG A 70 -0.59 -39.37 20.06
C ARG A 70 -0.97 -38.62 18.77
N ILE A 71 -1.38 -37.37 18.87
CA ILE A 71 -1.79 -36.55 17.73
C ILE A 71 -0.61 -36.38 16.75
N VAL A 72 0.57 -36.02 17.28
CA VAL A 72 1.80 -35.84 16.48
C VAL A 72 2.19 -37.16 15.82
N GLY A 73 2.11 -38.29 16.56
CA GLY A 73 2.43 -39.60 16.02
C GLY A 73 1.54 -40.03 14.85
N ASP A 74 0.23 -39.81 14.96
CA ASP A 74 -0.72 -40.12 13.89
C ASP A 74 -0.53 -39.20 12.68
N ALA A 75 -0.33 -37.90 12.88
CA ALA A 75 -0.08 -36.94 11.81
C ALA A 75 1.24 -37.27 11.07
N MET A 76 2.29 -37.57 11.81
CA MET A 76 3.60 -37.94 11.25
C MET A 76 3.58 -39.25 10.51
N GLY A 77 2.93 -40.27 11.10
CA GLY A 77 2.91 -41.60 10.53
C GLY A 77 2.05 -41.74 9.28
N LYS A 78 0.96 -40.99 9.21
CA LYS A 78 0.00 -41.10 8.11
C LYS A 78 0.14 -40.04 7.02
N TYR A 79 0.46 -38.78 7.39
CA TYR A 79 0.29 -37.65 6.47
C TYR A 79 1.53 -36.78 6.30
N HIS A 80 2.30 -36.53 7.35
CA HIS A 80 3.36 -35.52 7.33
C HIS A 80 4.74 -36.12 7.63
N PRO A 81 5.51 -36.52 6.61
CA PRO A 81 6.77 -37.25 6.77
C PRO A 81 7.93 -36.33 7.14
N HIS A 82 7.81 -35.61 8.26
CA HIS A 82 8.82 -34.67 8.76
C HIS A 82 9.01 -34.86 10.26
N GLY A 83 9.97 -34.12 10.83
CA GLY A 83 10.32 -34.26 12.26
C GLY A 83 9.16 -33.94 13.19
N ASP A 84 9.02 -34.73 14.25
CA ASP A 84 7.99 -34.61 15.27
C ASP A 84 7.98 -33.25 15.96
N SER A 85 9.16 -32.64 16.18
CA SER A 85 9.27 -31.32 16.78
C SER A 85 8.64 -30.20 15.94
N SER A 86 8.69 -30.30 14.61
CA SER A 86 8.06 -29.32 13.72
C SER A 86 6.54 -29.47 13.74
N ILE A 87 6.03 -30.70 13.77
CA ILE A 87 4.59 -30.99 13.86
C ILE A 87 4.06 -30.52 15.23
N TYR A 88 4.77 -30.84 16.32
CA TYR A 88 4.39 -30.41 17.64
C TYR A 88 4.43 -28.88 17.79
N GLY A 89 5.43 -28.24 17.23
CA GLY A 89 5.52 -26.75 17.19
C GLY A 89 4.33 -26.10 16.49
N ALA A 90 3.88 -26.66 15.38
CA ALA A 90 2.68 -26.20 14.67
C ALA A 90 1.39 -26.42 15.48
N LEU A 91 1.27 -27.58 16.13
CA LEU A 91 0.14 -27.87 17.03
C LEU A 91 0.08 -26.89 18.20
N VAL A 92 1.22 -26.63 18.84
CA VAL A 92 1.34 -25.69 19.96
C VAL A 92 0.95 -24.27 19.52
N ASN A 93 1.43 -23.82 18.38
CA ASN A 93 1.12 -22.48 17.86
C ASN A 93 -0.39 -22.29 17.63
N MET A 94 -1.09 -23.30 17.13
CA MET A 94 -2.55 -23.26 16.94
C MET A 94 -3.34 -23.24 18.26
N ALA A 95 -2.72 -23.60 19.38
CA ALA A 95 -3.33 -23.61 20.71
C ALA A 95 -3.03 -22.35 21.54
N GLN A 96 -2.03 -21.57 21.15
CA GLN A 96 -1.60 -20.39 21.89
C GLN A 96 -2.50 -19.18 21.61
N GLU A 97 -3.12 -18.65 22.67
CA GLU A 97 -4.05 -17.50 22.58
C GLU A 97 -3.38 -16.18 22.19
N TRP A 98 -2.05 -16.05 22.37
CA TRP A 98 -1.27 -14.87 21.97
C TRP A 98 -0.66 -14.99 20.56
N SER A 99 -0.72 -16.18 19.96
CA SER A 99 -0.20 -16.44 18.60
C SER A 99 -1.31 -16.51 17.57
N THR A 100 -2.47 -17.05 17.94
CA THR A 100 -3.62 -17.30 17.06
C THR A 100 -4.83 -16.55 17.59
N ARG A 101 -5.46 -15.70 16.76
CA ARG A 101 -6.58 -14.85 17.17
C ARG A 101 -7.81 -15.66 17.59
N TYR A 102 -8.10 -16.73 16.86
CA TYR A 102 -9.13 -17.73 17.16
C TYR A 102 -8.48 -19.12 17.17
N PRO A 103 -7.98 -19.58 18.33
CA PRO A 103 -7.26 -20.84 18.41
C PRO A 103 -8.05 -22.02 17.84
N LEU A 104 -7.37 -22.80 17.00
CA LEU A 104 -7.96 -23.99 16.36
C LEU A 104 -7.81 -25.24 17.20
N VAL A 105 -6.93 -25.22 18.18
CA VAL A 105 -6.65 -26.31 19.12
C VAL A 105 -6.92 -25.84 20.54
N ASP A 106 -7.60 -26.65 21.29
CA ASP A 106 -7.82 -26.49 22.75
C ASP A 106 -6.76 -27.30 23.48
N GLY A 107 -5.79 -26.63 24.05
CA GLY A 107 -4.65 -27.21 24.75
C GLY A 107 -4.87 -27.32 26.25
N HIS A 108 -4.33 -28.38 26.85
CA HIS A 108 -4.31 -28.60 28.30
C HIS A 108 -2.89 -28.92 28.77
N GLY A 109 -2.39 -28.14 29.70
CA GLY A 109 -1.02 -28.22 30.19
C GLY A 109 -0.20 -26.98 29.88
N ASN A 110 1.11 -27.10 29.83
CA ASN A 110 2.04 -25.99 29.52
C ASN A 110 2.33 -25.90 28.04
N PHE A 111 1.73 -24.92 27.37
CA PHE A 111 1.92 -24.60 25.95
C PHE A 111 2.85 -23.41 25.73
N GLY A 112 3.68 -23.06 26.70
CA GLY A 112 4.60 -21.91 26.60
C GLY A 112 4.01 -20.65 27.22
N SER A 113 4.68 -19.53 26.99
CA SER A 113 4.26 -18.20 27.46
C SER A 113 4.65 -17.09 26.51
N VAL A 114 4.13 -15.89 26.74
CA VAL A 114 4.47 -14.66 26.02
C VAL A 114 5.94 -14.27 26.21
N ASP A 115 6.62 -14.81 27.23
CA ASP A 115 8.04 -14.62 27.48
C ASP A 115 8.95 -15.45 26.55
N GLY A 116 8.33 -16.27 25.71
CA GLY A 116 9.04 -17.12 24.77
C GLY A 116 9.48 -18.46 25.36
N ASP A 117 8.95 -18.82 26.52
CA ASP A 117 9.14 -20.18 27.07
C ASP A 117 8.52 -21.20 26.12
N GLY A 118 9.24 -22.27 25.86
CA GLY A 118 8.75 -23.36 25.06
C GLY A 118 7.64 -24.15 25.77
N ALA A 119 6.82 -24.84 24.98
CA ALA A 119 5.87 -25.80 25.54
C ALA A 119 6.58 -26.96 26.21
N ALA A 120 5.91 -27.57 27.21
CA ALA A 120 6.39 -28.83 27.80
C ALA A 120 6.46 -29.93 26.70
N ALA A 121 7.25 -30.97 26.93
CA ALA A 121 7.36 -32.08 26.01
C ALA A 121 5.98 -32.69 25.70
N MET A 122 5.76 -33.14 24.46
CA MET A 122 4.45 -33.62 23.98
C MET A 122 3.88 -34.81 24.74
N ARG A 123 4.68 -35.51 25.53
CA ARG A 123 4.22 -36.57 26.44
C ARG A 123 3.45 -36.05 27.64
N TYR A 124 3.61 -34.78 28.00
CA TYR A 124 2.95 -34.15 29.15
C TYR A 124 1.74 -33.32 28.73
N THR A 125 1.77 -32.70 27.58
CA THR A 125 0.66 -31.86 27.10
C THR A 125 -0.44 -32.65 26.42
N GLU A 126 -1.64 -32.11 26.47
CA GLU A 126 -2.83 -32.72 25.87
C GLU A 126 -3.57 -31.70 25.05
N ALA A 127 -4.25 -32.12 23.99
CA ALA A 127 -5.00 -31.28 23.12
C ALA A 127 -6.26 -31.94 22.57
N ARG A 128 -7.17 -31.11 22.11
CA ARG A 128 -8.35 -31.49 21.31
C ARG A 128 -8.69 -30.36 20.36
N LEU A 129 -9.57 -30.61 19.41
CA LEU A 129 -10.07 -29.57 18.52
C LEU A 129 -10.88 -28.54 19.33
N SER A 130 -10.70 -27.26 19.00
CA SER A 130 -11.54 -26.19 19.54
C SER A 130 -12.92 -26.21 18.88
N LYS A 131 -13.88 -25.50 19.49
CA LYS A 131 -15.25 -25.43 18.92
C LYS A 131 -15.27 -24.80 17.54
N ILE A 132 -14.48 -23.75 17.30
CA ILE A 132 -14.45 -23.06 16.01
C ILE A 132 -13.77 -23.91 14.91
N SER A 133 -12.80 -24.76 15.28
CA SER A 133 -12.13 -25.62 14.30
C SER A 133 -13.06 -26.69 13.71
N MET A 134 -14.14 -27.02 14.39
CA MET A 134 -15.18 -27.89 13.84
C MET A 134 -15.86 -27.27 12.61
N GLU A 135 -15.90 -25.94 12.53
CA GLU A 135 -16.43 -25.24 11.35
C GLU A 135 -15.47 -25.30 10.14
N LEU A 136 -14.15 -25.43 10.37
CA LEU A 136 -13.19 -25.65 9.28
C LEU A 136 -13.38 -27.01 8.59
N THR A 137 -13.83 -27.99 9.33
CA THR A 137 -13.88 -29.39 8.93
C THR A 137 -15.31 -29.89 8.75
N ALA A 138 -16.29 -29.02 8.95
CA ALA A 138 -17.70 -29.38 8.80
C ALA A 138 -17.99 -29.93 7.39
N ASP A 139 -18.77 -30.99 7.37
CA ASP A 139 -19.20 -31.66 6.13
C ASP A 139 -18.07 -32.25 5.25
N ILE A 140 -16.88 -32.48 5.82
CA ILE A 140 -15.74 -33.04 5.07
C ILE A 140 -16.06 -34.43 4.48
N ASN A 141 -16.97 -35.17 5.13
CA ASN A 141 -17.40 -36.52 4.70
C ASN A 141 -18.52 -36.49 3.63
N LYS A 142 -18.95 -35.33 3.21
CA LYS A 142 -20.01 -35.14 2.21
C LYS A 142 -19.47 -34.79 0.82
N ASN A 143 -18.29 -35.26 0.48
CA ASN A 143 -17.62 -35.02 -0.80
C ASN A 143 -17.44 -33.52 -1.14
N THR A 144 -17.28 -32.69 -0.13
CA THR A 144 -17.19 -31.24 -0.28
C THR A 144 -15.84 -30.77 -0.82
N VAL A 145 -14.80 -31.54 -0.59
CA VAL A 145 -13.41 -31.24 -0.99
C VAL A 145 -12.75 -32.47 -1.60
N ASP A 146 -11.70 -32.23 -2.38
CA ASP A 146 -10.92 -33.28 -2.98
C ASP A 146 -9.93 -33.90 -1.98
N PHE A 147 -9.69 -35.18 -2.14
CA PHE A 147 -8.71 -35.96 -1.43
C PHE A 147 -7.62 -36.45 -2.37
N ALA A 148 -6.39 -36.37 -1.89
CA ALA A 148 -5.21 -36.91 -2.58
C ALA A 148 -4.59 -38.05 -1.79
N PRO A 149 -3.84 -38.95 -2.43
CA PRO A 149 -3.02 -39.93 -1.73
C PRO A 149 -1.98 -39.22 -0.85
N ASN A 150 -1.69 -39.82 0.32
CA ASN A 150 -0.56 -39.40 1.14
C ASN A 150 0.79 -39.78 0.50
N PHE A 151 1.90 -39.55 1.21
CA PHE A 151 3.26 -39.73 0.72
C PHE A 151 3.61 -41.21 0.34
N ASP A 152 2.95 -42.22 0.95
CA ASP A 152 3.17 -43.66 0.69
C ASP A 152 1.96 -44.32 0.02
N GLU A 153 0.95 -43.56 -0.38
CA GLU A 153 -0.28 -44.00 -1.04
C GLU A 153 -1.15 -44.98 -0.22
N THR A 154 -0.89 -45.09 1.09
CA THR A 154 -1.67 -45.96 1.97
C THR A 154 -2.93 -45.31 2.50
N GLU A 155 -2.93 -43.99 2.64
CA GLU A 155 -4.04 -43.19 3.17
C GLU A 155 -4.41 -42.07 2.20
N LYS A 156 -5.53 -41.42 2.45
CA LYS A 156 -5.97 -40.23 1.72
C LYS A 156 -6.03 -39.01 2.65
N GLU A 157 -5.55 -37.90 2.18
CA GLU A 157 -5.62 -36.63 2.89
C GLU A 157 -6.40 -35.58 2.11
N PRO A 158 -7.09 -34.65 2.78
CA PRO A 158 -7.79 -33.59 2.08
C PRO A 158 -6.79 -32.60 1.47
N VAL A 159 -7.03 -32.19 0.24
CA VAL A 159 -6.25 -31.16 -0.45
C VAL A 159 -6.48 -29.78 0.19
N VAL A 160 -7.71 -29.55 0.64
CA VAL A 160 -8.16 -28.34 1.30
C VAL A 160 -9.26 -28.70 2.27
N LEU A 161 -9.47 -27.92 3.33
CA LEU A 161 -10.61 -28.10 4.21
C LEU A 161 -11.83 -27.31 3.71
N PRO A 162 -13.07 -27.72 4.09
CA PRO A 162 -14.28 -26.97 3.73
C PRO A 162 -14.29 -25.51 4.19
N ALA A 163 -13.71 -25.21 5.35
CA ALA A 163 -13.47 -23.88 5.88
C ALA A 163 -14.70 -22.97 5.84
N ARG A 164 -15.70 -23.23 6.67
CA ARG A 164 -16.95 -22.45 6.71
C ARG A 164 -16.81 -21.01 7.19
N PHE A 165 -15.64 -20.62 7.64
CA PHE A 165 -15.28 -19.23 7.92
C PHE A 165 -13.93 -18.89 7.24
N PRO A 166 -13.66 -17.62 6.93
CA PRO A 166 -12.47 -17.20 6.18
C PRO A 166 -11.20 -17.22 7.05
N ASN A 167 -10.71 -18.41 7.38
CA ASN A 167 -9.62 -18.61 8.34
C ASN A 167 -8.32 -17.88 7.95
N LEU A 168 -8.00 -17.75 6.65
CA LEU A 168 -6.79 -17.06 6.22
C LEU A 168 -6.71 -15.63 6.76
N LEU A 169 -7.79 -14.89 6.62
CA LEU A 169 -7.87 -13.50 7.08
C LEU A 169 -8.13 -13.41 8.58
N VAL A 170 -8.92 -14.30 9.13
CA VAL A 170 -9.30 -14.29 10.55
C VAL A 170 -8.12 -14.59 11.46
N ASN A 171 -7.36 -15.64 11.18
CA ASN A 171 -6.19 -16.03 11.98
C ASN A 171 -4.87 -15.50 11.43
N GLY A 172 -4.85 -15.12 10.16
CA GLY A 172 -3.61 -14.73 9.50
C GLY A 172 -2.60 -15.88 9.40
N THR A 173 -1.43 -15.56 8.90
CA THR A 173 -0.31 -16.51 8.84
C THR A 173 0.99 -15.77 8.54
N SER A 174 2.11 -16.36 8.93
CA SER A 174 3.44 -15.91 8.52
C SER A 174 4.24 -17.10 8.00
N GLY A 175 5.06 -16.88 6.98
CA GLY A 175 5.90 -17.95 6.43
C GLY A 175 6.98 -17.40 5.51
N ILE A 176 8.13 -18.06 5.54
CA ILE A 176 9.28 -17.73 4.68
C ILE A 176 9.51 -18.88 3.72
N ALA A 177 9.32 -18.61 2.44
CA ALA A 177 9.62 -19.52 1.36
C ALA A 177 10.92 -19.13 0.65
N VAL A 178 11.25 -19.79 -0.44
CA VAL A 178 12.42 -19.44 -1.25
C VAL A 178 12.05 -18.27 -2.18
N GLY A 179 12.75 -17.15 -2.04
CA GLY A 179 12.53 -15.96 -2.87
C GLY A 179 11.28 -15.14 -2.53
N MET A 180 10.46 -15.57 -1.58
CA MET A 180 9.24 -14.89 -1.17
C MET A 180 8.86 -15.19 0.27
N ALA A 181 8.04 -14.33 0.85
CA ALA A 181 7.50 -14.51 2.18
C ALA A 181 6.04 -14.07 2.23
N THR A 182 5.28 -14.66 3.14
CA THR A 182 3.93 -14.23 3.48
C THR A 182 3.88 -13.73 4.91
N ASN A 183 3.09 -12.70 5.16
CA ASN A 183 2.83 -12.18 6.49
C ASN A 183 1.45 -11.51 6.50
N ILE A 184 0.42 -12.33 6.67
CA ILE A 184 -0.98 -11.89 6.65
C ILE A 184 -1.41 -11.69 8.09
N PRO A 185 -1.86 -10.47 8.47
CA PRO A 185 -2.30 -10.18 9.83
C PRO A 185 -3.64 -10.85 10.14
N PRO A 186 -3.89 -11.21 11.41
CA PRO A 186 -5.21 -11.67 11.84
C PRO A 186 -6.23 -10.52 11.87
N HIS A 187 -7.53 -10.87 11.79
CA HIS A 187 -8.62 -9.92 11.75
C HIS A 187 -9.77 -10.35 12.68
N ASN A 188 -10.65 -9.42 12.98
CA ASN A 188 -11.87 -9.71 13.72
C ASN A 188 -12.84 -10.52 12.87
N LEU A 189 -13.39 -11.61 13.45
CA LEU A 189 -14.29 -12.52 12.73
C LEU A 189 -15.57 -11.83 12.25
N LYS A 190 -16.15 -10.97 13.08
CA LYS A 190 -17.36 -10.22 12.71
C LYS A 190 -17.13 -9.31 11.50
N GLU A 191 -16.00 -8.60 11.48
CA GLU A 191 -15.67 -7.68 10.40
C GLU A 191 -15.45 -8.42 9.06
N ILE A 192 -14.68 -9.50 9.08
CA ILE A 192 -14.41 -10.28 7.87
C ILE A 192 -15.67 -10.97 7.34
N ILE A 193 -16.47 -11.56 8.22
CA ILE A 193 -17.75 -12.17 7.82
C ILE A 193 -18.71 -11.11 7.26
N ASN A 194 -18.79 -9.94 7.90
CA ASN A 194 -19.62 -8.86 7.36
C ASN A 194 -19.16 -8.39 5.98
N ALA A 195 -17.85 -8.40 5.72
CA ALA A 195 -17.32 -8.11 4.39
C ALA A 195 -17.72 -9.19 3.36
N VAL A 196 -17.66 -10.45 3.72
CA VAL A 196 -18.14 -11.55 2.86
C VAL A 196 -19.65 -11.42 2.59
N VAL A 197 -20.44 -11.14 3.64
CA VAL A 197 -21.90 -10.93 3.52
C VAL A 197 -22.20 -9.76 2.58
N LYS A 198 -21.44 -8.64 2.67
CA LYS A 198 -21.61 -7.51 1.75
C LYS A 198 -21.38 -7.91 0.29
N ILE A 199 -20.33 -8.69 0.01
CA ILE A 199 -20.09 -9.19 -1.35
C ILE A 199 -21.22 -10.10 -1.82
N ILE A 200 -21.75 -10.96 -0.95
CA ILE A 200 -22.88 -11.84 -1.27
C ILE A 200 -24.13 -11.00 -1.57
N ASP A 201 -24.44 -10.03 -0.73
CA ASP A 201 -25.61 -9.17 -0.89
C ASP A 201 -25.54 -8.36 -2.21
N ASP A 202 -24.39 -7.85 -2.58
CA ASP A 202 -24.16 -7.16 -3.84
C ASP A 202 -24.35 -8.09 -5.06
N GLN A 203 -23.88 -9.35 -4.97
CA GLN A 203 -24.08 -10.35 -6.03
C GLN A 203 -25.55 -10.80 -6.16
N ILE A 204 -26.27 -10.94 -5.05
CA ILE A 204 -27.71 -11.25 -5.08
C ILE A 204 -28.50 -10.09 -5.70
N ALA A 205 -28.10 -8.86 -5.43
CA ALA A 205 -28.72 -7.64 -5.96
C ALA A 205 -28.31 -7.32 -7.41
N ASP A 206 -27.52 -8.17 -8.07
CA ASP A 206 -26.96 -7.97 -9.42
C ASP A 206 -26.16 -6.66 -9.58
N LYS A 207 -25.51 -6.21 -8.52
CA LYS A 207 -24.57 -5.09 -8.59
C LYS A 207 -23.32 -5.53 -9.35
N GLU A 208 -22.79 -4.66 -10.23
CA GLU A 208 -21.66 -5.01 -11.12
C GLU A 208 -20.46 -5.50 -10.35
N GLU A 209 -19.99 -4.75 -9.33
CA GLU A 209 -18.88 -5.17 -8.46
C GLU A 209 -18.93 -4.47 -7.10
N THR A 210 -18.50 -5.18 -6.03
CA THR A 210 -18.21 -4.57 -4.73
C THR A 210 -16.86 -3.88 -4.81
N THR A 211 -16.78 -2.64 -4.37
CA THR A 211 -15.52 -1.88 -4.39
C THR A 211 -14.68 -2.12 -3.15
N ILE A 212 -13.37 -1.89 -3.26
CA ILE A 212 -12.48 -2.00 -2.09
C ILE A 212 -12.82 -0.95 -1.02
N GLU A 213 -13.32 0.21 -1.41
CA GLU A 213 -13.76 1.29 -0.51
C GLU A 213 -14.89 0.80 0.42
N GLU A 214 -15.88 0.12 -0.12
CA GLU A 214 -16.98 -0.44 0.67
C GLU A 214 -16.50 -1.50 1.67
N ILE A 215 -15.50 -2.27 1.29
CA ILE A 215 -14.88 -3.26 2.20
C ILE A 215 -14.08 -2.58 3.31
N LEU A 216 -13.36 -1.49 2.99
CA LEU A 216 -12.60 -0.71 3.98
C LEU A 216 -13.51 -0.04 5.03
N GLU A 217 -14.75 0.25 4.68
CA GLU A 217 -15.74 0.74 5.65
C GLU A 217 -16.16 -0.32 6.68
N ILE A 218 -16.07 -1.60 6.32
CA ILE A 218 -16.46 -2.73 7.16
C ILE A 218 -15.26 -3.29 7.92
N VAL A 219 -14.16 -3.58 7.22
CA VAL A 219 -12.93 -4.10 7.80
C VAL A 219 -12.02 -2.94 8.16
N LYS A 220 -12.05 -2.56 9.43
CA LYS A 220 -11.31 -1.38 9.91
C LYS A 220 -9.80 -1.56 9.93
N GLY A 221 -9.33 -2.77 10.10
CA GLY A 221 -7.90 -3.11 10.16
C GLY A 221 -7.65 -4.48 10.80
N PRO A 222 -6.39 -4.88 10.92
CA PRO A 222 -6.02 -6.08 11.66
C PRO A 222 -6.50 -6.05 13.11
N ASP A 223 -6.73 -7.24 13.67
CA ASP A 223 -7.13 -7.45 15.06
C ASP A 223 -6.22 -8.50 15.68
N PHE A 224 -5.17 -8.04 16.34
CA PHE A 224 -4.15 -8.91 16.89
C PHE A 224 -4.60 -9.60 18.20
N PRO A 225 -4.22 -10.85 18.43
CA PRO A 225 -4.58 -11.58 19.65
C PRO A 225 -4.04 -10.93 20.91
N THR A 226 -2.94 -10.22 20.83
CA THR A 226 -2.28 -9.50 21.91
C THR A 226 -2.82 -8.08 22.14
N GLY A 227 -3.80 -7.63 21.36
CA GLY A 227 -4.33 -6.28 21.43
C GLY A 227 -3.39 -5.24 20.83
N GLY A 228 -3.06 -4.22 21.60
CA GLY A 228 -2.24 -3.10 21.14
C GLY A 228 -3.05 -2.03 20.41
N THR A 229 -2.35 -1.00 19.94
CA THR A 229 -2.95 0.12 19.18
C THR A 229 -2.25 0.27 17.85
N ILE A 230 -3.00 0.19 16.76
CA ILE A 230 -2.51 0.51 15.42
C ILE A 230 -2.49 2.03 15.28
N LEU A 231 -1.40 2.58 14.76
CA LEU A 231 -1.21 4.00 14.55
C LEU A 231 -1.57 4.38 13.11
N GLY A 232 -2.69 5.09 12.95
CA GLY A 232 -3.19 5.56 11.67
C GLY A 232 -3.81 4.49 10.78
N THR A 233 -4.45 4.92 9.70
CA THR A 233 -5.13 4.04 8.74
C THR A 233 -4.39 3.86 7.43
N ARG A 234 -3.45 4.74 7.12
CA ARG A 234 -2.75 4.76 5.83
C ARG A 234 -2.05 3.43 5.49
N GLY A 235 -1.34 2.84 6.47
CA GLY A 235 -0.68 1.55 6.27
C GLY A 235 -1.66 0.40 6.07
N ILE A 236 -2.84 0.48 6.70
CA ILE A 236 -3.94 -0.48 6.51
C ILE A 236 -4.50 -0.37 5.09
N GLU A 237 -4.82 0.84 4.65
CA GLU A 237 -5.36 1.09 3.31
C GLU A 237 -4.38 0.65 2.23
N GLU A 238 -3.10 0.97 2.36
CA GLU A 238 -2.06 0.54 1.44
C GLU A 238 -2.00 -0.99 1.35
N ALA A 239 -2.00 -1.68 2.50
CA ALA A 239 -1.97 -3.13 2.56
C ALA A 239 -3.19 -3.77 1.90
N TYR A 240 -4.38 -3.24 2.15
CA TYR A 240 -5.62 -3.80 1.64
C TYR A 240 -5.87 -3.53 0.16
N ARG A 241 -5.31 -2.43 -0.38
CA ARG A 241 -5.39 -2.10 -1.81
C ARG A 241 -4.35 -2.83 -2.65
N THR A 242 -3.14 -3.00 -2.12
CA THR A 242 -1.99 -3.50 -2.90
C THR A 242 -1.52 -4.90 -2.49
N GLY A 243 -2.00 -5.42 -1.36
CA GLY A 243 -1.48 -6.65 -0.76
C GLY A 243 -0.16 -6.47 -0.01
N ARG A 244 0.37 -5.26 0.07
CA ARG A 244 1.60 -4.91 0.80
C ARG A 244 1.43 -3.60 1.54
N GLY A 245 1.92 -3.55 2.78
CA GLY A 245 1.86 -2.33 3.57
C GLY A 245 2.64 -2.45 4.86
N LYS A 246 2.80 -1.33 5.56
CA LYS A 246 3.48 -1.26 6.85
C LYS A 246 2.52 -0.70 7.89
N ILE A 247 2.18 -1.51 8.87
CA ILE A 247 1.27 -1.15 9.95
C ILE A 247 2.09 -0.98 11.22
N ARG A 248 2.07 0.22 11.79
CA ARG A 248 2.72 0.47 13.09
C ARG A 248 1.77 0.08 14.22
N VAL A 249 2.27 -0.73 15.13
CA VAL A 249 1.55 -1.19 16.30
C VAL A 249 2.29 -0.75 17.54
N ARG A 250 1.58 -0.16 18.47
CA ARG A 250 2.10 0.37 19.74
C ARG A 250 1.50 -0.41 20.89
N ALA A 251 2.30 -0.64 21.93
CA ALA A 251 1.85 -1.19 23.19
C ALA A 251 0.80 -0.29 23.84
N VAL A 252 -0.12 -0.89 24.59
CA VAL A 252 -1.04 -0.12 25.44
C VAL A 252 -0.32 0.18 26.74
N THR A 253 -0.19 1.46 27.03
CA THR A 253 0.54 1.97 28.19
C THR A 253 -0.30 2.98 28.97
N ASN A 254 -0.12 3.01 30.28
CA ASN A 254 -0.73 3.99 31.17
C ASN A 254 0.36 4.59 32.08
N ILE A 255 0.26 5.88 32.36
CA ILE A 255 1.15 6.58 33.30
C ILE A 255 0.39 6.78 34.61
N GLU A 256 0.93 6.21 35.68
CA GLU A 256 0.38 6.33 37.02
C GLU A 256 1.30 7.17 37.91
N THR A 257 0.70 8.04 38.75
CA THR A 257 1.43 8.76 39.77
C THR A 257 1.42 7.99 41.08
N MET A 258 2.59 7.73 41.61
CA MET A 258 2.76 7.01 42.90
C MET A 258 2.56 7.98 44.08
N PRO A 259 2.20 7.48 45.26
CA PRO A 259 2.03 8.31 46.46
C PRO A 259 3.26 9.13 46.88
N ASN A 260 4.45 8.67 46.49
CA ASN A 260 5.72 9.37 46.72
C ASN A 260 6.04 10.48 45.72
N GLY A 261 5.12 10.78 44.80
CA GLY A 261 5.27 11.79 43.75
C GLY A 261 6.15 11.37 42.56
N LYS A 262 6.57 10.11 42.50
CA LYS A 262 7.18 9.50 41.33
C LYS A 262 6.11 9.08 40.35
N SER A 263 6.47 8.99 39.05
CA SER A 263 5.60 8.38 38.02
C SER A 263 6.09 6.98 37.68
N ARG A 264 5.17 6.14 37.23
CA ARG A 264 5.48 4.84 36.65
C ARG A 264 4.70 4.62 35.38
N ILE A 265 5.31 3.92 34.43
CA ILE A 265 4.67 3.51 33.18
C ILE A 265 4.24 2.05 33.35
N ILE A 266 2.97 1.80 33.11
CA ILE A 266 2.38 0.44 33.14
C ILE A 266 2.13 0.03 31.70
N VAL A 267 2.67 -1.12 31.30
CA VAL A 267 2.41 -1.74 29.98
C VAL A 267 1.47 -2.91 30.18
N THR A 268 0.30 -2.86 29.56
CA THR A 268 -0.75 -3.90 29.71
C THR A 268 -0.91 -4.76 28.46
N GLU A 269 -0.53 -4.24 27.29
CA GLU A 269 -0.58 -4.97 26.03
C GLU A 269 0.68 -4.67 25.21
N LEU A 270 1.16 -5.66 24.48
CA LEU A 270 2.34 -5.57 23.61
C LEU A 270 1.94 -5.70 22.14
N PRO A 271 2.73 -5.15 21.21
CA PRO A 271 2.56 -5.43 19.80
C PRO A 271 2.64 -6.93 19.51
N TYR A 272 1.92 -7.37 18.49
CA TYR A 272 1.88 -8.76 18.07
C TYR A 272 3.28 -9.31 17.74
N MET A 273 3.56 -10.55 18.16
CA MET A 273 4.84 -11.26 17.97
C MET A 273 6.02 -10.69 18.77
N VAL A 274 5.81 -9.78 19.69
CA VAL A 274 6.85 -9.26 20.58
C VAL A 274 7.03 -10.18 21.79
N ASN A 275 8.27 -10.57 22.04
CA ASN A 275 8.66 -11.33 23.22
C ASN A 275 8.82 -10.39 24.42
N LYS A 276 8.01 -10.58 25.45
CA LYS A 276 7.99 -9.73 26.65
C LYS A 276 9.32 -9.75 27.42
N ALA A 277 9.90 -10.90 27.63
CA ALA A 277 11.18 -11.03 28.37
C ALA A 277 12.31 -10.31 27.65
N ARG A 278 12.45 -10.53 26.34
CA ARG A 278 13.47 -9.84 25.53
C ARG A 278 13.27 -8.32 25.48
N LEU A 279 12.02 -7.87 25.47
CA LEU A 279 11.71 -6.45 25.53
C LEU A 279 12.19 -5.86 26.88
N ILE A 280 11.91 -6.51 27.98
CA ILE A 280 12.33 -6.09 29.33
C ILE A 280 13.85 -6.06 29.41
N GLU A 281 14.54 -7.10 28.95
CA GLU A 281 16.00 -7.15 28.87
C GLU A 281 16.55 -5.99 28.02
N LYS A 282 15.94 -5.69 26.88
CA LYS A 282 16.36 -4.58 26.02
C LYS A 282 16.22 -3.23 26.69
N ILE A 283 15.15 -3.01 27.41
CA ILE A 283 14.95 -1.78 28.21
C ILE A 283 16.02 -1.68 29.29
N ALA A 284 16.29 -2.78 30.02
CA ALA A 284 17.32 -2.83 31.05
C ALA A 284 18.72 -2.54 30.48
N GLU A 285 19.07 -3.08 29.31
CA GLU A 285 20.30 -2.77 28.61
C GLU A 285 20.42 -1.28 28.29
N MET A 286 19.35 -0.66 27.77
CA MET A 286 19.36 0.75 27.41
C MET A 286 19.52 1.66 28.63
N VAL A 287 18.99 1.26 29.77
CA VAL A 287 19.21 1.97 31.04
C VAL A 287 20.67 1.83 31.50
N ARG A 288 21.20 0.62 31.47
CA ARG A 288 22.61 0.33 31.84
C ARG A 288 23.59 1.07 30.94
N ASP A 289 23.35 1.11 29.64
CA ASP A 289 24.15 1.80 28.64
C ASP A 289 23.93 3.32 28.62
N LYS A 290 23.13 3.86 29.53
CA LYS A 290 22.75 5.29 29.63
C LYS A 290 22.16 5.88 28.35
N ARG A 291 21.51 5.08 27.53
CA ARG A 291 20.77 5.55 26.36
C ARG A 291 19.42 6.14 26.74
N ILE A 292 18.82 5.66 27.82
CA ILE A 292 17.64 6.22 28.45
C ILE A 292 17.99 6.50 29.91
N ASP A 293 17.86 7.76 30.30
CA ASP A 293 18.03 8.19 31.70
C ASP A 293 16.68 8.46 32.34
N GLY A 294 16.54 8.15 33.61
CA GLY A 294 15.35 8.45 34.38
C GLY A 294 14.50 7.24 34.78
N ILE A 295 14.84 6.03 34.37
CA ILE A 295 14.22 4.79 34.84
C ILE A 295 14.97 4.30 36.08
N THR A 296 14.22 4.09 37.18
CA THR A 296 14.78 3.64 38.47
C THR A 296 14.59 2.16 38.74
N ASP A 297 13.50 1.58 38.27
CA ASP A 297 13.19 0.17 38.41
C ASP A 297 12.38 -0.35 37.22
N LEU A 298 12.51 -1.63 36.94
CA LEU A 298 11.84 -2.35 35.87
C LEU A 298 11.44 -3.72 36.37
N SER A 299 10.14 -3.95 36.48
CA SER A 299 9.60 -5.20 37.02
C SER A 299 8.49 -5.77 36.14
N ASP A 300 8.43 -7.08 36.04
CA ASP A 300 7.32 -7.82 35.45
C ASP A 300 6.38 -8.31 36.56
N GLN A 301 5.18 -7.72 36.62
CA GLN A 301 4.15 -8.05 37.58
C GLN A 301 2.96 -8.79 36.92
N SER A 302 3.21 -9.36 35.72
CA SER A 302 2.17 -10.12 35.01
C SER A 302 1.68 -11.31 35.85
N SER A 303 0.37 -11.52 35.81
CA SER A 303 -0.31 -12.59 36.59
C SER A 303 -1.41 -13.23 35.75
N ARG A 304 -2.24 -14.06 36.39
CA ARG A 304 -3.43 -14.61 35.73
C ARG A 304 -4.49 -13.55 35.39
N GLU A 305 -4.41 -12.38 36.02
CA GLU A 305 -5.30 -11.25 35.75
C GLU A 305 -4.90 -10.47 34.48
N GLY A 306 -3.72 -10.71 33.96
CA GLY A 306 -3.22 -10.08 32.73
C GLY A 306 -1.75 -9.68 32.78
N MET A 307 -1.31 -9.12 31.68
CA MET A 307 0.04 -8.60 31.53
C MET A 307 0.17 -7.26 32.27
N ARG A 308 1.28 -7.12 33.00
CA ARG A 308 1.61 -5.89 33.71
C ARG A 308 3.12 -5.74 33.82
N VAL A 309 3.70 -4.96 32.95
CA VAL A 309 5.10 -4.55 33.04
C VAL A 309 5.16 -3.15 33.64
N VAL A 310 5.93 -2.97 34.71
CA VAL A 310 6.03 -1.73 35.47
C VAL A 310 7.41 -1.13 35.28
N ILE A 311 7.44 0.11 34.80
CA ILE A 311 8.65 0.90 34.61
C ILE A 311 8.57 2.11 35.56
N GLU A 312 9.33 2.09 36.65
CA GLU A 312 9.36 3.19 37.61
C GLU A 312 10.34 4.28 37.17
N LEU A 313 9.91 5.51 37.29
CA LEU A 313 10.65 6.68 36.86
C LEU A 313 11.19 7.48 38.04
N ARG A 314 12.30 8.18 37.80
CA ARG A 314 12.83 9.18 38.72
C ARG A 314 11.85 10.36 38.85
N ARG A 315 11.84 11.04 40.00
CA ARG A 315 10.89 12.14 40.27
C ARG A 315 11.02 13.34 39.35
N ASP A 316 12.22 13.59 38.86
CA ASP A 316 12.58 14.78 38.06
C ASP A 316 12.44 14.61 36.54
N VAL A 317 11.90 13.48 36.06
CA VAL A 317 11.75 13.19 34.62
C VAL A 317 10.29 13.27 34.18
N ASN A 318 10.10 13.69 32.93
CA ASN A 318 8.80 13.67 32.29
C ASN A 318 8.50 12.27 31.76
N ALA A 319 7.47 11.63 32.27
CA ALA A 319 7.06 10.27 31.90
C ALA A 319 6.78 10.14 30.39
N ASN A 320 6.16 11.15 29.76
CA ASN A 320 5.85 11.10 28.34
C ASN A 320 7.13 11.13 27.47
N VAL A 321 8.16 11.86 27.90
CA VAL A 321 9.45 11.91 27.18
C VAL A 321 10.12 10.55 27.22
N ILE A 322 10.16 9.90 28.40
CA ILE A 322 10.70 8.56 28.54
C ILE A 322 9.91 7.55 27.72
N LEU A 323 8.58 7.61 27.77
CA LEU A 323 7.69 6.74 26.99
C LEU A 323 7.95 6.89 25.49
N ASN A 324 8.09 8.11 24.97
CA ASN A 324 8.40 8.35 23.56
C ASN A 324 9.78 7.82 23.16
N GLN A 325 10.76 7.89 24.04
CA GLN A 325 12.07 7.27 23.82
C GLN A 325 11.98 5.75 23.77
N LEU A 326 11.16 5.14 24.64
CA LEU A 326 10.90 3.71 24.63
C LEU A 326 10.21 3.27 23.33
N PHE A 327 9.20 4.00 22.88
CA PHE A 327 8.55 3.72 21.57
C PHE A 327 9.52 3.83 20.39
N LYS A 328 10.44 4.77 20.42
CA LYS A 328 11.42 4.98 19.34
C LYS A 328 12.51 3.92 19.29
N HIS A 329 12.92 3.38 20.43
CA HIS A 329 14.14 2.56 20.55
C HIS A 329 13.89 1.11 20.97
N THR A 330 12.66 0.74 21.27
CA THR A 330 12.29 -0.63 21.70
C THR A 330 11.08 -1.13 20.94
N GLN A 331 10.79 -2.43 21.08
CA GLN A 331 9.60 -3.07 20.51
C GLN A 331 8.28 -2.76 21.26
N LEU A 332 8.26 -1.75 22.14
CA LEU A 332 6.99 -1.17 22.62
C LEU A 332 6.21 -0.52 21.47
N GLN A 333 6.87 -0.16 20.40
CA GLN A 333 6.28 0.14 19.12
C GLN A 333 7.04 -0.63 18.05
N ASP A 334 6.32 -1.40 17.24
CA ASP A 334 6.90 -2.20 16.17
C ASP A 334 6.09 -2.03 14.88
N THR A 335 6.69 -2.39 13.77
CA THR A 335 6.06 -2.32 12.45
C THR A 335 5.75 -3.71 11.94
N PHE A 336 4.47 -4.00 11.74
CA PHE A 336 4.02 -5.22 11.09
C PHE A 336 4.05 -4.99 9.56
N GLY A 337 4.97 -5.68 8.89
CA GLY A 337 5.07 -5.64 7.43
C GLY A 337 4.07 -6.60 6.80
N VAL A 338 2.99 -6.08 6.24
CA VAL A 338 1.95 -6.90 5.58
C VAL A 338 2.43 -7.37 4.22
N ILE A 339 2.32 -8.66 3.97
CA ILE A 339 2.52 -9.31 2.66
C ILE A 339 1.40 -10.34 2.51
N MET A 340 0.41 -10.02 1.72
CA MET A 340 -0.78 -10.86 1.53
C MET A 340 -0.54 -11.85 0.39
N LEU A 341 0.39 -12.76 0.60
CA LEU A 341 0.78 -13.82 -0.32
C LEU A 341 0.15 -15.15 0.10
N ALA A 342 -0.58 -15.80 -0.78
CA ALA A 342 -1.13 -17.13 -0.57
C ALA A 342 -1.12 -17.95 -1.88
N LEU A 343 -1.37 -19.24 -1.76
CA LEU A 343 -1.45 -20.12 -2.91
C LEU A 343 -2.86 -20.09 -3.51
N VAL A 344 -2.93 -19.81 -4.80
CA VAL A 344 -4.12 -19.93 -5.64
C VAL A 344 -3.85 -21.02 -6.68
N ASN A 345 -4.54 -22.15 -6.61
CA ASN A 345 -4.27 -23.29 -7.48
C ASN A 345 -2.79 -23.75 -7.49
N ASN A 346 -2.17 -23.79 -6.31
CA ASN A 346 -0.74 -24.07 -6.07
C ASN A 346 0.25 -23.03 -6.63
N GLU A 347 -0.20 -21.90 -7.11
CA GLU A 347 0.65 -20.78 -7.54
C GLU A 347 0.66 -19.67 -6.50
N PRO A 348 1.85 -19.16 -6.09
CA PRO A 348 1.94 -18.09 -5.13
C PRO A 348 1.49 -16.76 -5.77
N LYS A 349 0.55 -16.08 -5.14
CA LYS A 349 0.01 -14.80 -5.60
C LYS A 349 -0.11 -13.81 -4.46
N VAL A 350 0.38 -12.58 -4.66
CA VAL A 350 0.08 -11.45 -3.79
C VAL A 350 -1.27 -10.89 -4.19
N MET A 351 -2.18 -10.79 -3.24
CA MET A 351 -3.57 -10.39 -3.48
C MET A 351 -3.94 -9.23 -2.57
N ASN A 352 -4.88 -8.40 -3.03
CA ASN A 352 -5.52 -7.42 -2.18
C ASN A 352 -6.61 -8.08 -1.30
N LEU A 353 -7.19 -7.33 -0.35
CA LEU A 353 -8.19 -7.87 0.57
C LEU A 353 -9.44 -8.38 -0.18
N LEU A 354 -9.91 -7.63 -1.16
CA LEU A 354 -11.10 -7.99 -1.93
C LEU A 354 -10.90 -9.27 -2.75
N GLU A 355 -9.74 -9.44 -3.37
CA GLU A 355 -9.39 -10.67 -4.10
C GLU A 355 -9.39 -11.89 -3.19
N MET A 356 -8.84 -11.78 -1.98
CA MET A 356 -8.86 -12.88 -1.00
C MET A 356 -10.27 -13.26 -0.58
N LEU A 357 -11.14 -12.28 -0.35
CA LEU A 357 -12.53 -12.51 -0.03
C LEU A 357 -13.29 -13.20 -1.18
N HIS A 358 -13.03 -12.81 -2.41
CA HIS A 358 -13.62 -13.45 -3.59
C HIS A 358 -13.16 -14.91 -3.74
N HIS A 359 -11.87 -15.21 -3.55
CA HIS A 359 -11.39 -16.59 -3.57
C HIS A 359 -12.03 -17.45 -2.49
N TYR A 360 -12.19 -16.90 -1.29
CA TYR A 360 -12.90 -17.59 -0.21
C TYR A 360 -14.36 -17.85 -0.57
N LEU A 361 -15.09 -16.84 -1.05
CA LEU A 361 -16.49 -17.01 -1.44
C LEU A 361 -16.66 -18.03 -2.54
N LYS A 362 -15.81 -18.03 -3.56
CA LYS A 362 -15.80 -19.00 -4.62
C LYS A 362 -15.59 -20.43 -4.09
N HIS A 363 -14.70 -20.60 -3.14
CA HIS A 363 -14.51 -21.89 -2.46
C HIS A 363 -15.77 -22.32 -1.70
N GLN A 364 -16.46 -21.40 -1.03
CA GLN A 364 -17.71 -21.71 -0.33
C GLN A 364 -18.82 -22.08 -1.32
N GLU A 365 -18.94 -21.42 -2.46
CA GLU A 365 -19.87 -21.80 -3.51
C GLU A 365 -19.63 -23.25 -3.95
N GLU A 366 -18.38 -23.64 -4.17
CA GLU A 366 -18.02 -25.00 -4.54
C GLU A 366 -18.36 -26.01 -3.43
N VAL A 367 -17.98 -25.72 -2.19
CA VAL A 367 -18.21 -26.61 -1.03
C VAL A 367 -19.70 -26.82 -0.81
N VAL A 368 -20.50 -25.78 -0.81
CA VAL A 368 -21.95 -25.87 -0.58
C VAL A 368 -22.65 -26.54 -1.76
N THR A 369 -22.25 -26.30 -2.98
CA THR A 369 -22.75 -27.00 -4.16
C THR A 369 -22.50 -28.51 -4.07
N ARG A 370 -21.27 -28.91 -3.75
CA ARG A 370 -20.90 -30.33 -3.61
C ARG A 370 -21.62 -31.00 -2.44
N ARG A 371 -21.74 -30.30 -1.31
CA ARG A 371 -22.53 -30.79 -0.17
C ARG A 371 -23.99 -30.99 -0.55
N THR A 372 -24.60 -30.01 -1.19
CA THR A 372 -25.99 -30.06 -1.62
C THR A 372 -26.24 -31.19 -2.61
N GLN A 373 -25.32 -31.41 -3.54
CA GLN A 373 -25.39 -32.54 -4.47
C GLN A 373 -25.26 -33.89 -3.74
N TYR A 374 -24.36 -34.00 -2.77
CA TYR A 374 -24.21 -35.20 -1.96
C TYR A 374 -25.50 -35.50 -1.16
N GLU A 375 -26.05 -34.48 -0.50
CA GLU A 375 -27.29 -34.61 0.28
C GLU A 375 -28.48 -34.96 -0.64
N LEU A 376 -28.55 -34.37 -1.83
CA LEU A 376 -29.56 -34.68 -2.82
C LEU A 376 -29.47 -36.17 -3.25
N ASN A 377 -28.30 -36.63 -3.61
CA ASN A 377 -28.08 -38.03 -4.02
C ASN A 377 -28.51 -38.98 -2.88
N LYS A 378 -28.14 -38.67 -1.64
CA LYS A 378 -28.54 -39.50 -0.48
C LYS A 378 -30.04 -39.45 -0.22
N ALA A 379 -30.66 -38.33 -0.35
CA ALA A 379 -32.11 -38.16 -0.17
C ALA A 379 -32.87 -38.92 -1.29
N GLU A 380 -32.39 -38.82 -2.55
CA GLU A 380 -32.97 -39.56 -3.69
C GLU A 380 -32.79 -41.09 -3.54
N GLU A 381 -31.61 -41.56 -3.10
CA GLU A 381 -31.38 -42.97 -2.82
C GLU A 381 -32.36 -43.46 -1.74
N ARG A 382 -32.53 -42.71 -0.66
CA ARG A 382 -33.45 -43.08 0.42
C ARG A 382 -34.91 -43.01 0.00
N ALA A 383 -35.33 -42.00 -0.75
CA ALA A 383 -36.66 -41.83 -1.28
C ALA A 383 -37.03 -43.01 -2.25
N HIS A 384 -36.07 -43.41 -3.08
CA HIS A 384 -36.23 -44.55 -3.97
C HIS A 384 -36.49 -45.86 -3.22
N ILE A 385 -35.76 -46.10 -2.12
CA ILE A 385 -36.01 -47.27 -1.25
C ILE A 385 -37.39 -47.19 -0.61
N LEU A 386 -37.76 -46.03 -0.09
CA LEU A 386 -39.06 -45.83 0.57
C LEU A 386 -40.21 -45.99 -0.42
N GLU A 387 -40.09 -45.53 -1.65
CA GLU A 387 -41.07 -45.73 -2.71
C GLU A 387 -41.29 -47.22 -2.95
N GLY A 388 -40.22 -48.02 -3.03
CA GLY A 388 -40.33 -49.46 -3.16
C GLY A 388 -41.00 -50.11 -1.95
N LEU A 389 -40.65 -49.71 -0.75
CA LEU A 389 -41.30 -50.23 0.48
C LEU A 389 -42.80 -49.85 0.57
N LEU A 390 -43.20 -48.68 0.13
CA LEU A 390 -44.61 -48.26 0.09
C LEU A 390 -45.38 -49.09 -0.96
N ILE A 391 -44.81 -49.34 -2.13
CA ILE A 391 -45.41 -50.22 -3.13
C ILE A 391 -45.63 -51.62 -2.56
N ALA A 392 -44.64 -52.13 -1.83
CA ALA A 392 -44.73 -53.42 -1.19
C ALA A 392 -45.83 -53.46 -0.10
N LEU A 393 -45.97 -52.43 0.70
CA LEU A 393 -47.00 -52.34 1.74
C LEU A 393 -48.41 -52.21 1.14
N ASP A 394 -48.55 -51.57 0.03
CA ASP A 394 -49.84 -51.45 -0.70
C ASP A 394 -50.29 -52.81 -1.29
N ASN A 395 -49.34 -53.69 -1.56
CA ASN A 395 -49.58 -55.02 -2.14
C ASN A 395 -49.03 -56.11 -1.22
N ILE A 396 -49.18 -56.00 0.09
CA ILE A 396 -48.48 -56.83 1.10
C ILE A 396 -48.79 -58.30 0.98
N ASP A 397 -50.02 -58.68 0.70
CA ASP A 397 -50.46 -60.07 0.60
C ASP A 397 -49.77 -60.79 -0.61
N GLU A 398 -49.67 -60.09 -1.73
CA GLU A 398 -48.98 -60.58 -2.91
C GLU A 398 -47.45 -60.68 -2.70
N VAL A 399 -46.85 -59.69 -2.08
CA VAL A 399 -45.42 -59.71 -1.67
C VAL A 399 -45.09 -60.89 -0.75
N ILE A 400 -45.92 -61.13 0.26
CA ILE A 400 -45.74 -62.27 1.18
C ILE A 400 -45.87 -63.58 0.42
N LYS A 401 -46.84 -63.71 -0.49
CA LYS A 401 -47.02 -64.90 -1.31
C LYS A 401 -45.83 -65.21 -2.19
N ILE A 402 -45.22 -64.14 -2.85
CA ILE A 402 -44.02 -64.31 -3.67
C ILE A 402 -42.84 -64.72 -2.79
N ILE A 403 -42.58 -64.03 -1.68
CA ILE A 403 -41.45 -64.36 -0.82
C ILE A 403 -41.53 -65.76 -0.24
N ARG A 404 -42.74 -66.21 0.19
CA ARG A 404 -42.97 -67.56 0.73
C ARG A 404 -42.92 -68.62 -0.35
N GLY A 405 -43.26 -68.34 -1.58
CA GLY A 405 -43.25 -69.25 -2.71
C GLY A 405 -41.86 -69.48 -3.31
N SER A 406 -40.97 -68.58 -3.12
CA SER A 406 -39.61 -68.59 -3.67
C SER A 406 -38.68 -69.45 -2.87
N GLN A 407 -37.86 -70.28 -3.55
CA GLN A 407 -36.92 -71.22 -2.88
C GLN A 407 -35.63 -70.47 -2.40
N THR A 408 -35.29 -69.37 -3.01
CA THR A 408 -34.08 -68.53 -2.68
C THR A 408 -34.44 -67.04 -2.66
N VAL A 409 -33.64 -66.24 -1.93
CA VAL A 409 -33.77 -64.81 -1.88
C VAL A 409 -33.61 -64.19 -3.27
N GLN A 410 -32.74 -64.73 -4.12
CA GLN A 410 -32.55 -64.26 -5.50
C GLN A 410 -33.77 -64.44 -6.39
N ILE A 411 -34.47 -65.59 -6.27
CA ILE A 411 -35.73 -65.86 -7.00
C ILE A 411 -36.79 -64.87 -6.51
N ALA A 412 -36.92 -64.68 -5.19
CA ALA A 412 -37.89 -63.73 -4.63
C ALA A 412 -37.69 -62.34 -5.12
N LYS A 413 -36.41 -61.84 -5.15
CA LYS A 413 -36.10 -60.54 -5.72
C LYS A 413 -36.45 -60.44 -7.20
N ALA A 414 -36.08 -61.43 -8.02
CA ALA A 414 -36.40 -61.40 -9.44
C ALA A 414 -37.90 -61.34 -9.69
N GLU A 415 -38.71 -62.13 -8.99
CA GLU A 415 -40.16 -62.10 -9.12
C GLU A 415 -40.78 -60.77 -8.67
N LEU A 416 -40.25 -60.14 -7.58
CA LEU A 416 -40.67 -58.81 -7.11
C LEU A 416 -40.35 -57.70 -8.15
N ILE A 417 -39.17 -57.81 -8.74
CA ILE A 417 -38.73 -56.83 -9.78
C ILE A 417 -39.66 -56.94 -11.01
N GLU A 418 -39.89 -58.15 -11.49
CA GLU A 418 -40.75 -58.40 -12.64
C GLU A 418 -42.21 -57.99 -12.40
N ARG A 419 -42.75 -58.30 -11.22
CA ARG A 419 -44.17 -58.09 -10.89
C ARG A 419 -44.49 -56.61 -10.63
N PHE A 420 -43.63 -55.86 -9.93
CA PHE A 420 -43.92 -54.53 -9.48
C PHE A 420 -43.09 -53.46 -10.18
N GLY A 421 -42.22 -53.82 -11.11
CA GLY A 421 -41.36 -52.90 -11.81
C GLY A 421 -40.28 -52.24 -10.89
N LEU A 422 -39.83 -52.98 -9.87
CA LEU A 422 -38.90 -52.44 -8.86
C LEU A 422 -37.45 -52.57 -9.33
N SER A 423 -36.58 -51.75 -8.75
CA SER A 423 -35.13 -51.93 -8.88
C SER A 423 -34.61 -53.00 -7.95
N GLU A 424 -33.40 -53.51 -8.21
CA GLU A 424 -32.78 -54.54 -7.36
C GLU A 424 -32.62 -54.06 -5.92
N VAL A 425 -32.28 -52.76 -5.72
CA VAL A 425 -32.13 -52.12 -4.39
C VAL A 425 -33.45 -52.09 -3.64
N GLN A 426 -34.55 -51.78 -4.33
CA GLN A 426 -35.89 -51.78 -3.76
C GLN A 426 -36.32 -53.21 -3.43
N ALA A 427 -36.08 -54.14 -4.28
CA ALA A 427 -36.42 -55.56 -4.01
C ALA A 427 -35.62 -56.13 -2.82
N GLN A 428 -34.32 -55.77 -2.72
CA GLN A 428 -33.51 -56.14 -1.57
C GLN A 428 -34.09 -55.55 -0.26
N ALA A 429 -34.45 -54.25 -0.28
CA ALA A 429 -35.06 -53.63 0.89
C ALA A 429 -36.36 -54.25 1.33
N ILE A 430 -37.18 -54.71 0.38
CA ILE A 430 -38.43 -55.40 0.66
C ILE A 430 -38.19 -56.80 1.33
N VAL A 431 -37.23 -57.56 0.79
CA VAL A 431 -36.87 -58.88 1.35
C VAL A 431 -36.27 -58.75 2.76
N ASP A 432 -35.50 -57.68 3.01
CA ASP A 432 -34.91 -57.43 4.32
C ASP A 432 -35.88 -56.73 5.33
N MET A 433 -37.13 -56.48 4.90
CA MET A 433 -38.11 -55.79 5.73
C MET A 433 -38.53 -56.65 6.96
N ARG A 434 -38.51 -55.99 8.10
CA ARG A 434 -38.89 -56.66 9.37
C ARG A 434 -40.42 -56.72 9.50
N LEU A 435 -40.92 -57.81 10.07
CA LEU A 435 -42.35 -58.00 10.25
C LEU A 435 -43.09 -56.89 10.99
N ARG A 436 -42.42 -56.20 11.89
CA ARG A 436 -42.99 -55.03 12.58
C ARG A 436 -43.35 -53.85 11.60
N ALA A 437 -42.68 -53.78 10.48
CA ALA A 437 -42.93 -52.73 9.48
C ALA A 437 -44.31 -52.91 8.78
N LEU A 438 -44.95 -54.01 8.95
CA LEU A 438 -46.28 -54.32 8.43
C LEU A 438 -47.42 -53.67 9.26
N THR A 439 -47.09 -53.07 10.39
CA THR A 439 -48.13 -52.42 11.22
C THR A 439 -48.53 -51.09 10.64
N GLY A 440 -49.79 -50.70 10.81
CA GLY A 440 -50.28 -49.40 10.29
C GLY A 440 -49.51 -48.19 10.76
N LEU A 441 -49.08 -48.22 12.05
CA LEU A 441 -48.29 -47.11 12.59
C LEU A 441 -46.92 -46.96 11.91
N GLU A 442 -46.26 -48.02 11.57
CA GLU A 442 -44.99 -47.99 10.86
C GLU A 442 -45.16 -47.52 9.39
N ARG A 443 -46.27 -47.89 8.75
CA ARG A 443 -46.64 -47.39 7.42
C ARG A 443 -46.80 -45.87 7.43
N GLU A 444 -47.54 -45.31 8.38
CA GLU A 444 -47.70 -43.86 8.50
C GLU A 444 -46.36 -43.17 8.69
N LYS A 445 -45.42 -43.74 9.42
CA LYS A 445 -44.06 -43.19 9.57
C LYS A 445 -43.29 -43.20 8.26
N LEU A 446 -43.36 -44.27 7.46
CA LEU A 446 -42.69 -44.35 6.18
C LEU A 446 -43.26 -43.35 5.16
N GLU A 447 -44.62 -43.18 5.18
CA GLU A 447 -45.27 -42.16 4.36
C GLU A 447 -44.86 -40.73 4.73
N ALA A 448 -44.77 -40.43 6.03
CA ALA A 448 -44.33 -39.14 6.55
C ALA A 448 -42.85 -38.89 6.18
N GLU A 449 -42.00 -39.90 6.38
CA GLU A 449 -40.58 -39.82 5.99
C GLU A 449 -40.43 -39.57 4.48
N TYR A 450 -41.16 -40.24 3.64
CA TYR A 450 -41.14 -40.08 2.18
C TYR A 450 -41.56 -38.65 1.79
N LYS A 451 -42.62 -38.14 2.39
CA LYS A 451 -43.08 -36.77 2.15
C LYS A 451 -42.03 -35.73 2.51
N GLU A 452 -41.46 -35.87 3.70
CA GLU A 452 -40.39 -34.96 4.16
C GLU A 452 -39.16 -35.02 3.22
N LEU A 453 -38.77 -36.21 2.81
CA LEU A 453 -37.68 -36.38 1.84
C LEU A 453 -37.98 -35.73 0.48
N MET A 454 -39.20 -35.83 0.00
CA MET A 454 -39.58 -35.21 -1.28
C MET A 454 -39.55 -33.68 -1.19
N GLU A 455 -39.96 -33.10 -0.06
CA GLU A 455 -39.83 -31.67 0.20
C GLU A 455 -38.36 -31.25 0.27
N GLN A 456 -37.52 -32.04 0.94
CA GLN A 456 -36.09 -31.82 1.00
C GLN A 456 -35.42 -31.91 -0.38
N ILE A 457 -35.73 -32.91 -1.18
CA ILE A 457 -35.23 -33.09 -2.55
C ILE A 457 -35.60 -31.87 -3.41
N SER A 458 -36.84 -31.39 -3.32
CA SER A 458 -37.29 -30.21 -4.06
C SER A 458 -36.49 -28.98 -3.68
N ARG A 459 -36.26 -28.75 -2.38
CA ARG A 459 -35.44 -27.64 -1.87
C ARG A 459 -33.98 -27.76 -2.34
N LEU A 460 -33.36 -28.92 -2.26
CA LEU A 460 -31.98 -29.12 -2.69
C LEU A 460 -31.80 -28.91 -4.18
N LYS A 461 -32.76 -29.39 -5.01
CA LYS A 461 -32.77 -29.11 -6.45
C LYS A 461 -32.91 -27.65 -6.79
N ALA A 462 -33.74 -26.90 -6.04
CA ALA A 462 -33.87 -25.45 -6.21
C ALA A 462 -32.58 -24.70 -5.91
N ILE A 463 -31.86 -25.08 -4.85
CA ILE A 463 -30.56 -24.51 -4.49
C ILE A 463 -29.51 -24.74 -5.59
N LEU A 464 -29.47 -25.96 -6.16
CA LEU A 464 -28.55 -26.30 -7.24
C LEU A 464 -28.88 -25.58 -8.57
N ALA A 465 -30.16 -25.28 -8.81
CA ALA A 465 -30.61 -24.64 -10.04
C ALA A 465 -30.43 -23.11 -10.06
N ASP A 466 -30.41 -22.47 -8.90
CA ASP A 466 -30.32 -21.03 -8.75
C ASP A 466 -29.13 -20.61 -7.89
N ARG A 467 -28.16 -19.92 -8.51
CA ARG A 467 -26.98 -19.39 -7.81
C ARG A 467 -27.34 -18.40 -6.69
N LYS A 468 -28.41 -17.64 -6.85
CA LYS A 468 -28.84 -16.67 -5.81
C LYS A 468 -29.29 -17.40 -4.55
N LEU A 469 -30.05 -18.47 -4.69
CA LEU A 469 -30.44 -19.31 -3.54
C LEU A 469 -29.22 -19.95 -2.88
N LEU A 470 -28.25 -20.40 -3.67
CA LEU A 470 -26.98 -20.92 -3.14
C LEU A 470 -26.23 -19.87 -2.31
N LEU A 471 -26.16 -18.63 -2.81
CA LEU A 471 -25.53 -17.50 -2.08
C LEU A 471 -26.30 -17.15 -0.81
N GLU A 472 -27.64 -17.22 -0.81
CA GLU A 472 -28.45 -17.02 0.38
C GLU A 472 -28.17 -18.08 1.45
N VAL A 473 -28.01 -19.34 1.06
CA VAL A 473 -27.63 -20.42 2.00
C VAL A 473 -26.26 -20.16 2.60
N ILE A 474 -25.27 -19.77 1.79
CA ILE A 474 -23.93 -19.43 2.28
C ILE A 474 -24.01 -18.25 3.25
N ARG A 475 -24.76 -17.21 2.90
CA ARG A 475 -24.99 -16.03 3.72
C ARG A 475 -25.56 -16.37 5.10
N GLU A 476 -26.63 -17.13 5.14
CA GLU A 476 -27.29 -17.54 6.38
C GLU A 476 -26.33 -18.35 7.28
N GLU A 477 -25.61 -19.31 6.70
CA GLU A 477 -24.70 -20.17 7.45
C GLU A 477 -23.50 -19.40 8.03
N ILE A 478 -22.91 -18.48 7.25
CA ILE A 478 -21.75 -17.71 7.72
C ILE A 478 -22.15 -16.68 8.79
N ILE A 479 -23.39 -16.16 8.74
CA ILE A 479 -23.93 -15.27 9.76
C ILE A 479 -24.09 -16.03 11.09
N VAL A 480 -24.56 -17.28 11.06
CA VAL A 480 -24.65 -18.12 12.27
C VAL A 480 -23.27 -18.30 12.90
N ILE A 481 -22.24 -18.51 12.12
CA ILE A 481 -20.85 -18.64 12.62
C ILE A 481 -20.38 -17.31 13.23
N ARG A 482 -20.66 -16.19 12.58
CA ARG A 482 -20.37 -14.84 13.11
C ARG A 482 -20.99 -14.62 14.48
N ASP A 483 -22.26 -14.95 14.62
CA ASP A 483 -23.02 -14.69 15.85
C ASP A 483 -22.62 -15.67 16.99
N LYS A 484 -22.21 -16.87 16.64
CA LYS A 484 -21.79 -17.89 17.61
C LYS A 484 -20.36 -17.70 18.15
N TYR A 485 -19.43 -17.28 17.30
CA TYR A 485 -17.99 -17.22 17.62
C TYR A 485 -17.41 -15.81 17.58
N GLY A 486 -18.12 -14.83 17.05
CA GLY A 486 -17.65 -13.47 16.94
C GLY A 486 -17.54 -12.78 18.30
N ASP A 487 -16.42 -12.13 18.53
CA ASP A 487 -16.13 -11.33 19.71
C ASP A 487 -15.86 -9.86 19.33
N GLU A 488 -15.57 -9.05 20.34
CA GLU A 488 -15.21 -7.66 20.12
C GLU A 488 -13.74 -7.52 19.68
N ARG A 489 -13.46 -6.44 19.00
CA ARG A 489 -12.11 -6.08 18.58
C ARG A 489 -11.19 -5.90 19.78
N ARG A 490 -10.01 -6.50 19.75
CA ARG A 490 -8.97 -6.37 20.78
C ARG A 490 -8.01 -5.22 20.46
N THR A 491 -7.61 -5.06 19.21
CA THR A 491 -6.67 -4.03 18.76
C THR A 491 -7.41 -2.74 18.48
N SER A 492 -7.05 -1.67 19.15
CA SER A 492 -7.57 -0.33 18.87
C SER A 492 -6.87 0.30 17.67
N ILE A 493 -7.56 1.20 16.99
CA ILE A 493 -6.97 2.02 15.93
C ILE A 493 -6.91 3.44 16.47
N GLY A 494 -5.70 3.89 16.72
CA GLY A 494 -5.41 5.21 17.25
C GLY A 494 -4.99 6.16 16.16
N PHE A 495 -4.89 7.40 16.56
CA PHE A 495 -4.39 8.47 15.74
C PHE A 495 -2.86 8.34 15.58
N ASP A 496 -2.35 8.48 14.36
CA ASP A 496 -0.93 8.59 14.14
C ASP A 496 -0.52 10.06 14.06
N GLU A 497 0.30 10.49 14.99
CA GLU A 497 0.89 11.83 14.96
C GLU A 497 1.72 12.08 13.67
N PHE A 498 2.07 11.02 12.93
CA PHE A 498 2.76 11.08 11.65
C PHE A 498 1.82 10.88 10.44
N ASP A 499 0.57 10.49 10.64
CA ASP A 499 -0.46 10.43 9.58
C ASP A 499 -1.14 11.79 9.35
N ILE A 500 -1.09 12.67 10.33
CA ILE A 500 -1.05 14.09 10.03
C ILE A 500 0.37 14.31 9.51
N SER A 501 0.52 14.36 8.23
CA SER A 501 1.75 14.94 7.70
C SER A 501 1.89 16.29 8.38
N MET A 502 3.10 16.67 8.79
CA MET A 502 3.38 18.06 9.20
C MET A 502 2.76 19.04 8.19
N GLU A 503 2.52 18.57 7.00
CA GLU A 503 1.86 19.22 5.88
C GLU A 503 0.37 19.54 6.15
N ASP A 504 -0.39 18.63 6.78
CA ASP A 504 -1.81 18.83 7.07
C ASP A 504 -2.05 19.80 8.26
N LEU A 505 -1.04 19.97 9.09
CA LEU A 505 -1.05 20.94 10.20
C LEU A 505 -0.65 22.36 9.75
N ILE A 506 -0.02 22.49 8.58
CA ILE A 506 0.39 23.76 8.03
C ILE A 506 -0.79 24.34 7.25
N PRO A 507 -1.23 25.57 7.55
CA PRO A 507 -2.33 26.18 6.82
C PRO A 507 -1.98 26.30 5.33
N LYS A 508 -2.97 25.98 4.50
CA LYS A 508 -2.90 26.23 3.06
C LYS A 508 -3.14 27.70 2.82
N GLU A 509 -2.06 28.45 2.67
CA GLU A 509 -2.11 29.88 2.48
C GLU A 509 -1.28 30.32 1.27
N GLU A 510 -1.68 31.43 0.68
CA GLU A 510 -0.87 32.10 -0.32
C GLU A 510 0.34 32.76 0.34
N VAL A 511 1.51 32.51 -0.22
CA VAL A 511 2.76 33.00 0.30
C VAL A 511 3.58 33.72 -0.77
N VAL A 512 4.29 34.73 -0.37
CA VAL A 512 5.25 35.42 -1.23
C VAL A 512 6.65 34.91 -0.88
N ILE A 513 7.33 34.41 -1.87
CA ILE A 513 8.71 33.96 -1.74
C ILE A 513 9.62 34.98 -2.45
N THR A 514 10.64 35.42 -1.75
CA THR A 514 11.67 36.32 -2.27
C THR A 514 13.02 35.65 -2.17
N MET A 515 13.82 35.77 -3.23
CA MET A 515 15.18 35.26 -3.28
C MET A 515 16.11 36.36 -3.83
N THR A 516 17.27 36.50 -3.20
CA THR A 516 18.30 37.46 -3.64
C THR A 516 19.32 36.78 -4.54
N LYS A 517 20.09 37.59 -5.27
CA LYS A 517 21.19 37.17 -6.14
C LYS A 517 22.27 36.35 -5.40
N LEU A 518 22.57 36.73 -4.17
CA LEU A 518 23.51 36.00 -3.31
C LEU A 518 22.90 34.74 -2.67
N GLY A 519 21.63 34.43 -2.97
CA GLY A 519 20.98 33.22 -2.56
C GLY A 519 20.35 33.25 -1.16
N TYR A 520 19.94 34.40 -0.66
CA TYR A 520 19.10 34.52 0.52
C TYR A 520 17.63 34.38 0.14
N ILE A 521 16.93 33.51 0.81
CA ILE A 521 15.52 33.21 0.53
C ILE A 521 14.68 33.36 1.79
N LYS A 522 13.45 33.80 1.62
CA LYS A 522 12.43 33.84 2.70
C LYS A 522 11.03 33.68 2.14
N ARG A 523 10.13 33.29 3.03
CA ARG A 523 8.69 33.22 2.83
C ARG A 523 8.01 34.29 3.66
N MET A 524 6.98 34.90 3.13
CA MET A 524 6.12 35.87 3.82
C MET A 524 4.66 35.54 3.51
N SER A 525 3.76 35.82 4.44
CA SER A 525 2.32 35.75 4.18
C SER A 525 1.91 36.85 3.18
N ASN A 526 0.97 36.53 2.31
CA ASN A 526 0.43 37.51 1.34
C ASN A 526 -0.16 38.75 2.00
N ASP A 527 -0.75 38.60 3.18
CA ASP A 527 -1.30 39.73 3.98
C ASP A 527 -0.28 40.84 4.31
N THR A 528 1.01 40.53 4.23
CA THR A 528 2.10 41.47 4.51
C THR A 528 2.34 42.46 3.34
N PHE A 529 1.81 42.19 2.15
CA PHE A 529 1.99 42.95 0.91
C PHE A 529 0.74 43.72 0.49
N LYS A 530 -0.10 44.21 1.42
CA LYS A 530 -1.28 45.02 1.08
C LYS A 530 -0.88 46.25 0.23
N ALA A 531 -1.63 46.44 -0.84
CA ALA A 531 -1.42 47.53 -1.78
C ALA A 531 -1.40 48.90 -1.09
N GLN A 532 -0.46 49.76 -1.46
CA GLN A 532 -0.43 51.17 -1.05
C GLN A 532 -1.06 52.06 -2.13
N ASN A 533 -1.90 53.01 -1.68
CA ASN A 533 -2.51 54.01 -2.54
C ASN A 533 -1.45 54.90 -3.24
N ARG A 534 -1.80 55.46 -4.39
CA ARG A 534 -0.96 56.39 -5.18
C ARG A 534 -0.34 57.46 -4.30
N GLY A 535 1.01 57.58 -4.33
CA GLY A 535 1.78 58.54 -3.54
C GLY A 535 2.55 57.97 -2.35
N GLY A 536 2.44 56.67 -2.06
CA GLY A 536 3.23 55.98 -1.03
C GLY A 536 4.72 55.90 -1.37
N LYS A 537 5.60 56.11 -0.42
CA LYS A 537 7.03 55.79 -0.54
C LYS A 537 7.14 54.28 -0.65
N GLY A 538 7.76 53.79 -1.74
CA GLY A 538 7.96 52.38 -1.99
C GLY A 538 8.44 51.57 -0.76
N ILE A 539 7.94 50.36 -0.58
CA ILE A 539 8.22 49.55 0.59
C ILE A 539 9.48 48.74 0.33
N LYS A 540 10.44 48.76 1.23
CA LYS A 540 11.62 47.92 1.17
C LYS A 540 11.22 46.49 1.44
N GLY A 541 11.27 45.62 0.45
CA GLY A 541 10.80 44.21 0.54
C GLY A 541 11.78 43.28 1.27
N MET A 542 13.05 43.66 1.39
CA MET A 542 14.09 42.88 2.04
C MET A 542 15.29 43.75 2.38
N GLN A 543 15.98 43.44 3.49
CA GLN A 543 17.27 44.07 3.77
C GLN A 543 18.36 43.23 3.09
N THR A 544 19.06 43.82 2.16
CA THR A 544 20.14 43.17 1.39
C THR A 544 21.51 43.61 1.90
N LEU A 545 22.56 42.87 1.61
CA LEU A 545 23.94 43.32 1.77
C LEU A 545 24.23 44.42 0.74
N GLU A 546 25.31 45.17 0.91
CA GLU A 546 25.65 46.30 0.02
C GLU A 546 25.76 45.92 -1.46
N GLU A 547 26.01 44.65 -1.78
CA GLU A 547 26.15 44.12 -3.15
C GLU A 547 25.06 43.09 -3.54
N ASP A 548 23.97 43.00 -2.75
CA ASP A 548 22.91 42.00 -2.98
C ASP A 548 21.57 42.67 -3.33
N TYR A 549 20.75 41.99 -4.12
CA TYR A 549 19.44 42.47 -4.53
C TYR A 549 18.43 41.32 -4.71
N VAL A 550 17.14 41.62 -4.67
CA VAL A 550 16.08 40.66 -4.89
C VAL A 550 16.05 40.30 -6.37
N GLU A 551 16.37 39.04 -6.70
CA GLU A 551 16.38 38.53 -8.06
C GLU A 551 15.05 37.88 -8.43
N GLU A 552 14.46 37.12 -7.52
CA GLU A 552 13.19 36.43 -7.70
C GLU A 552 12.18 36.83 -6.63
N LEU A 553 10.97 37.14 -7.07
CA LEU A 553 9.80 37.34 -6.24
C LEU A 553 8.61 36.69 -6.93
N PHE A 554 7.95 35.76 -6.27
CA PHE A 554 6.78 35.10 -6.81
C PHE A 554 5.79 34.71 -5.71
N MET A 555 4.52 34.64 -6.10
CA MET A 555 3.43 34.13 -5.25
C MET A 555 3.22 32.65 -5.52
N THR A 556 2.96 31.92 -4.48
CA THR A 556 2.64 30.48 -4.55
C THR A 556 1.88 30.06 -3.30
N HIS A 557 1.38 28.83 -3.26
CA HIS A 557 0.80 28.25 -2.05
C HIS A 557 1.85 27.58 -1.17
N SER A 558 1.65 27.63 0.14
CA SER A 558 2.53 26.98 1.13
C SER A 558 2.80 25.51 0.83
N HIS A 559 1.85 24.79 0.22
CA HIS A 559 1.95 23.36 -0.11
C HIS A 559 2.48 23.07 -1.52
N HIS A 560 2.65 24.05 -2.37
CA HIS A 560 3.23 23.84 -3.70
C HIS A 560 4.71 23.47 -3.61
N TYR A 561 5.17 22.70 -4.58
CA TYR A 561 6.59 22.44 -4.75
C TYR A 561 7.28 23.64 -5.40
N ILE A 562 8.50 23.90 -4.97
CA ILE A 562 9.36 24.89 -5.56
C ILE A 562 10.62 24.18 -6.03
N MET A 563 10.87 24.25 -7.32
CA MET A 563 12.03 23.63 -7.96
C MET A 563 13.11 24.67 -8.18
N PHE A 564 14.30 24.36 -7.74
CA PHE A 564 15.50 25.20 -7.86
C PHE A 564 16.47 24.56 -8.85
N PHE A 565 16.67 25.20 -9.96
CA PHE A 565 17.62 24.76 -10.98
C PHE A 565 18.94 25.50 -10.83
N THR A 566 20.04 24.78 -10.98
CA THR A 566 21.38 25.36 -10.80
C THR A 566 22.11 25.56 -12.14
N ASN A 567 23.10 26.46 -12.16
CA ASN A 567 23.97 26.67 -13.30
C ASN A 567 24.72 25.40 -13.76
N THR A 568 24.91 24.46 -12.87
CA THR A 568 25.54 23.14 -13.16
C THR A 568 24.57 22.10 -13.73
N GLY A 569 23.31 22.47 -13.96
CA GLY A 569 22.31 21.59 -14.55
C GLY A 569 21.65 20.61 -13.56
N ARG A 570 21.68 20.92 -12.28
CA ARG A 570 20.98 20.12 -11.25
C ARG A 570 19.67 20.78 -10.85
N VAL A 571 18.77 19.99 -10.26
CA VAL A 571 17.52 20.47 -9.70
C VAL A 571 17.34 19.97 -8.28
N TYR A 572 16.87 20.85 -7.43
CA TYR A 572 16.48 20.61 -6.02
C TYR A 572 15.02 20.98 -5.84
N ARG A 573 14.38 20.46 -4.81
CA ARG A 573 12.97 20.69 -4.54
C ARG A 573 12.72 20.93 -3.06
N LEU A 574 11.92 21.93 -2.75
CA LEU A 574 11.35 22.20 -1.43
C LEU A 574 9.84 22.41 -1.56
N LYS A 575 9.12 22.19 -0.47
CA LYS A 575 7.75 22.68 -0.31
C LYS A 575 7.79 24.17 0.12
N GLY A 576 6.78 24.94 -0.24
CA GLY A 576 6.71 26.36 0.13
C GLY A 576 6.83 26.58 1.64
N TYR A 577 6.22 25.73 2.46
CA TYR A 577 6.31 25.79 3.92
C TYR A 577 7.68 25.41 4.49
N GLU A 578 8.55 24.71 3.76
CA GLU A 578 9.92 24.39 4.18
C GLU A 578 10.85 25.62 4.11
N ILE A 579 10.44 26.65 3.39
CA ILE A 579 11.16 27.95 3.36
C ILE A 579 10.83 28.71 4.63
N PRO A 580 11.83 29.14 5.42
CA PRO A 580 11.59 29.85 6.68
C PRO A 580 10.79 31.11 6.49
N GLU A 581 9.81 31.30 7.36
CA GLU A 581 9.06 32.55 7.46
C GLU A 581 9.92 33.66 8.08
N ALA A 582 9.83 34.81 7.51
CA ALA A 582 10.61 35.91 7.98
C ALA A 582 9.90 37.27 7.75
N SER A 583 10.16 38.25 8.60
CA SER A 583 9.58 39.55 8.47
C SER A 583 10.03 40.26 7.19
N ARG A 584 9.24 41.20 6.72
CA ARG A 584 9.51 41.99 5.50
C ARG A 584 10.90 42.61 5.44
N THR A 585 11.40 43.07 6.56
CA THR A 585 12.71 43.79 6.66
C THR A 585 13.89 42.83 6.90
N SER A 586 13.66 41.55 7.15
CA SER A 586 14.74 40.60 7.38
C SER A 586 15.42 40.17 6.08
N ARG A 587 16.67 39.69 6.18
CA ARG A 587 17.46 39.18 5.06
C ARG A 587 16.98 37.79 4.60
N GLY A 588 16.31 37.01 5.44
CA GLY A 588 15.99 35.64 5.20
C GLY A 588 17.15 34.68 5.49
N THR A 589 17.06 33.47 4.98
CA THR A 589 17.99 32.35 5.20
C THR A 589 18.78 32.08 3.92
N ALA A 590 20.09 31.81 4.06
CA ALA A 590 20.89 31.43 2.90
C ALA A 590 20.41 30.07 2.33
N ILE A 591 20.18 30.01 1.04
CA ILE A 591 19.62 28.80 0.34
C ILE A 591 20.50 27.57 0.55
N ILE A 592 21.81 27.74 0.74
CA ILE A 592 22.75 26.64 1.03
C ILE A 592 22.45 25.94 2.36
N ASN A 593 21.74 26.60 3.27
CA ASN A 593 21.29 25.99 4.53
C ASN A 593 20.02 25.16 4.35
N LEU A 594 19.30 25.32 3.24
CA LEU A 594 18.06 24.61 2.93
C LEU A 594 18.30 23.51 1.88
N LEU A 595 19.20 23.73 0.94
CA LEU A 595 19.52 22.81 -0.15
C LEU A 595 20.98 22.35 -0.03
N GLN A 596 21.24 21.10 -0.33
CA GLN A 596 22.59 20.50 -0.34
C GLN A 596 23.28 20.85 -1.66
N LEU A 597 23.56 22.14 -1.89
CA LEU A 597 24.25 22.60 -3.08
C LEU A 597 25.71 22.12 -3.11
N MET A 598 26.21 21.81 -4.28
CA MET A 598 27.62 21.48 -4.49
C MET A 598 28.47 22.75 -4.53
N PRO A 599 29.77 22.68 -4.25
CA PRO A 599 30.66 23.82 -4.38
C PRO A 599 30.59 24.47 -5.77
N GLY A 600 30.35 25.78 -5.83
CA GLY A 600 30.23 26.53 -7.08
C GLY A 600 28.84 26.53 -7.73
N GLU A 601 27.89 25.80 -7.18
CA GLU A 601 26.49 25.85 -7.65
C GLU A 601 25.82 27.16 -7.26
N LYS A 602 25.12 27.73 -8.23
CA LYS A 602 24.26 28.91 -8.06
C LYS A 602 22.89 28.63 -8.64
N ILE A 603 21.85 29.18 -8.05
CA ILE A 603 20.50 29.06 -8.56
C ILE A 603 20.37 29.86 -9.85
N SER A 604 19.91 29.24 -10.92
CA SER A 604 19.69 29.85 -12.24
C SER A 604 18.21 30.08 -12.54
N ALA A 605 17.33 29.28 -11.97
CA ALA A 605 15.89 29.43 -12.13
C ALA A 605 15.13 28.83 -10.95
N VAL A 606 13.98 29.41 -10.65
CA VAL A 606 13.06 28.92 -9.61
C VAL A 606 11.67 28.78 -10.21
N ILE A 607 11.07 27.61 -10.07
CA ILE A 607 9.77 27.32 -10.68
C ILE A 607 8.85 26.72 -9.63
N PRO A 608 7.76 27.41 -9.26
CA PRO A 608 6.70 26.86 -8.44
C PRO A 608 5.87 25.88 -9.27
N ILE A 609 5.53 24.74 -8.67
CA ILE A 609 4.75 23.67 -9.30
C ILE A 609 3.64 23.25 -8.36
N ASP A 610 2.41 23.30 -8.83
CA ASP A 610 1.23 22.80 -8.12
C ASP A 610 1.08 21.28 -8.29
N GLU A 611 1.07 20.81 -9.53
CA GLU A 611 0.90 19.41 -9.91
C GLU A 611 1.81 19.03 -11.09
N TYR A 612 2.12 17.73 -11.20
CA TYR A 612 2.88 17.16 -12.30
C TYR A 612 1.92 16.62 -13.37
N ARG A 613 1.40 17.51 -14.24
CA ARG A 613 0.39 17.19 -15.25
C ARG A 613 1.00 16.60 -16.53
N ASP A 614 0.22 15.79 -17.23
CA ASP A 614 0.57 15.32 -18.57
C ASP A 614 0.44 16.45 -19.60
N GLY A 615 1.35 16.48 -20.57
CA GLY A 615 1.35 17.51 -21.60
C GLY A 615 2.05 18.81 -21.21
N GLU A 616 2.63 18.87 -20.03
CA GLU A 616 3.40 20.01 -19.52
C GLU A 616 4.89 19.68 -19.46
N TYR A 617 5.70 20.68 -19.73
CA TYR A 617 7.13 20.51 -19.94
C TYR A 617 7.94 21.58 -19.21
N LEU A 618 9.19 21.25 -18.92
CA LEU A 618 10.21 22.23 -18.58
C LEU A 618 11.12 22.43 -19.80
N PHE A 619 11.17 23.67 -20.25
CA PHE A 619 12.03 24.08 -21.35
C PHE A 619 13.26 24.79 -20.79
N MET A 620 14.43 24.31 -21.17
CA MET A 620 15.71 24.74 -20.61
C MET A 620 16.59 25.36 -21.71
N ALA A 621 17.34 26.39 -21.37
CA ALA A 621 18.32 26.99 -22.24
C ALA A 621 19.68 27.09 -21.55
N THR A 622 20.74 26.84 -22.32
CA THR A 622 22.11 26.97 -21.84
C THR A 622 22.80 28.20 -22.42
N LYS A 623 23.85 28.65 -21.77
CA LYS A 623 24.67 29.79 -22.14
C LYS A 623 25.25 29.67 -23.56
N LYS A 624 25.62 28.46 -23.96
CA LYS A 624 26.13 28.14 -25.31
C LYS A 624 25.05 27.86 -26.35
N GLY A 625 23.79 28.16 -26.07
CA GLY A 625 22.68 28.14 -27.02
C GLY A 625 22.07 26.77 -27.26
N LEU A 626 22.26 25.79 -26.38
CA LEU A 626 21.52 24.53 -26.37
C LEU A 626 20.17 24.71 -25.71
N VAL A 627 19.18 23.95 -26.18
CA VAL A 627 17.83 23.90 -25.57
C VAL A 627 17.38 22.47 -25.41
N LYS A 628 16.52 22.29 -24.42
CA LYS A 628 15.97 20.98 -24.05
C LYS A 628 14.53 21.14 -23.58
N LYS A 629 13.69 20.21 -23.99
CA LYS A 629 12.32 20.08 -23.49
C LYS A 629 12.13 18.72 -22.83
N THR A 630 11.68 18.71 -21.59
CA THR A 630 11.50 17.48 -20.80
C THR A 630 10.13 17.50 -20.13
N PRO A 631 9.35 16.39 -20.13
CA PRO A 631 8.09 16.31 -19.42
C PRO A 631 8.29 16.59 -17.93
N ILE A 632 7.38 17.35 -17.34
CA ILE A 632 7.49 17.73 -15.92
C ILE A 632 7.46 16.51 -14.99
N LYS A 633 6.79 15.42 -15.38
CA LYS A 633 6.72 14.17 -14.61
C LYS A 633 8.08 13.50 -14.40
N GLU A 634 9.06 13.75 -15.26
CA GLU A 634 10.44 13.26 -15.09
C GLU A 634 11.11 13.83 -13.82
N TYR A 635 10.56 14.90 -13.27
CA TYR A 635 11.04 15.58 -12.07
C TYR A 635 10.17 15.32 -10.82
N ALA A 636 9.20 14.40 -10.89
CA ALA A 636 8.31 14.11 -9.77
C ALA A 636 9.03 13.53 -8.53
N ASN A 637 10.18 12.89 -8.72
CA ASN A 637 10.95 12.22 -7.67
C ASN A 637 12.30 12.87 -7.40
N VAL A 638 12.32 14.18 -7.17
CA VAL A 638 13.56 14.89 -6.79
C VAL A 638 13.90 14.63 -5.33
N ARG A 639 15.12 14.14 -5.09
CA ARG A 639 15.64 13.88 -3.72
C ARG A 639 16.24 15.14 -3.11
N LYS A 640 16.39 15.20 -1.78
CA LYS A 640 17.05 16.32 -1.06
C LYS A 640 18.50 16.56 -1.51
N THR A 641 19.18 15.54 -1.99
CA THR A 641 20.55 15.62 -2.54
C THR A 641 20.62 16.19 -3.95
N GLY A 642 19.47 16.56 -4.53
CA GLY A 642 19.36 17.04 -5.90
C GLY A 642 19.42 15.92 -6.94
N LEU A 643 19.03 16.28 -8.13
CA LEU A 643 18.95 15.41 -9.31
C LEU A 643 19.54 16.12 -10.53
N ALA A 644 20.18 15.39 -11.45
CA ALA A 644 20.59 15.99 -12.73
C ALA A 644 19.34 16.36 -13.54
N ALA A 645 19.21 17.61 -13.91
CA ALA A 645 18.12 18.14 -14.72
C ALA A 645 18.47 18.14 -16.20
N ILE A 646 19.72 18.38 -16.52
CA ILE A 646 20.31 18.38 -17.86
C ILE A 646 21.77 17.98 -17.76
N THR A 647 22.30 17.30 -18.75
CA THR A 647 23.75 17.08 -18.89
C THR A 647 24.37 18.23 -19.71
N LEU A 648 25.21 19.01 -19.06
CA LEU A 648 25.89 20.15 -19.69
C LEU A 648 27.18 19.69 -20.38
N ARG A 649 27.56 20.44 -21.42
CA ARG A 649 28.92 20.32 -22.06
C ARG A 649 29.94 21.04 -21.18
N GLU A 650 31.22 20.79 -21.46
CA GLU A 650 32.32 21.51 -20.81
C GLU A 650 32.17 23.02 -21.00
N GLU A 651 32.37 23.78 -19.95
CA GLU A 651 32.23 25.23 -19.89
C GLU A 651 30.86 25.77 -20.34
N ASP A 652 29.80 24.99 -20.28
CA ASP A 652 28.44 25.47 -20.50
C ASP A 652 27.70 25.58 -19.15
N GLU A 653 26.73 26.45 -19.10
CA GLU A 653 25.93 26.69 -17.91
C GLU A 653 24.44 26.70 -18.26
N LEU A 654 23.59 26.14 -17.39
CA LEU A 654 22.14 26.32 -17.48
C LEU A 654 21.81 27.76 -17.04
N ILE A 655 21.15 28.52 -17.91
CA ILE A 655 20.87 29.93 -17.64
C ILE A 655 19.41 30.17 -17.29
N GLU A 656 18.49 29.46 -17.89
CA GLU A 656 17.07 29.68 -17.69
C GLU A 656 16.25 28.41 -17.88
N VAL A 657 15.18 28.26 -17.13
CA VAL A 657 14.19 27.19 -17.23
C VAL A 657 12.80 27.84 -17.22
N LYS A 658 11.94 27.43 -18.14
CA LYS A 658 10.54 27.88 -18.24
C LYS A 658 9.58 26.69 -18.23
N TYR A 659 8.43 26.91 -17.65
CA TYR A 659 7.32 25.97 -17.70
C TYR A 659 6.51 26.18 -18.98
N THR A 660 6.24 25.14 -19.74
CA THR A 660 5.58 25.23 -21.05
C THR A 660 4.53 24.11 -21.22
N ASN A 661 3.62 24.34 -22.17
CA ASN A 661 2.49 23.46 -22.47
C ASN A 661 2.52 22.91 -23.92
N ASN A 662 3.66 22.96 -24.59
CA ASN A 662 3.87 22.58 -25.98
C ASN A 662 3.16 23.47 -27.03
N GLU A 663 2.77 24.69 -26.68
CA GLU A 663 2.09 25.61 -27.55
C GLU A 663 2.82 26.97 -27.67
N GLN A 664 3.95 27.14 -27.02
CA GLN A 664 4.67 28.38 -26.89
C GLN A 664 5.68 28.59 -28.01
N ASP A 665 5.97 29.85 -28.31
CA ASP A 665 7.16 30.24 -29.04
C ASP A 665 8.27 30.63 -28.05
N ILE A 666 9.47 30.20 -28.35
CA ILE A 666 10.66 30.43 -27.56
C ILE A 666 11.47 31.55 -28.21
N LEU A 667 11.81 32.60 -27.45
CA LEU A 667 12.71 33.68 -27.85
C LEU A 667 14.00 33.58 -27.03
N MET A 668 15.12 33.45 -27.71
CA MET A 668 16.47 33.46 -27.10
C MET A 668 17.21 34.69 -27.55
N VAL A 669 17.77 35.41 -26.58
CA VAL A 669 18.50 36.65 -26.83
C VAL A 669 19.95 36.53 -26.39
N THR A 670 20.86 37.02 -27.20
CA THR A 670 22.31 36.96 -26.96
C THR A 670 22.88 38.28 -26.46
N LYS A 671 24.04 38.19 -25.85
CA LYS A 671 24.83 39.33 -25.36
C LYS A 671 25.12 40.37 -26.44
N TYR A 672 25.36 39.93 -27.68
CA TYR A 672 25.65 40.82 -28.81
C TYR A 672 24.40 41.25 -29.61
N GLY A 673 23.21 41.06 -29.00
CA GLY A 673 21.98 41.61 -29.53
C GLY A 673 21.39 40.86 -30.72
N GLN A 674 21.53 39.54 -30.74
CA GLN A 674 20.81 38.66 -31.67
C GLN A 674 19.61 38.01 -30.93
N CYS A 675 18.54 37.80 -31.66
CA CYS A 675 17.35 37.11 -31.12
C CYS A 675 16.85 36.07 -32.11
N ILE A 676 16.54 34.87 -31.68
CA ILE A 676 15.85 33.87 -32.47
C ILE A 676 14.48 33.57 -31.82
N ARG A 677 13.45 33.46 -32.66
CA ARG A 677 12.12 32.99 -32.27
C ARG A 677 11.78 31.70 -32.99
N PHE A 678 11.45 30.64 -32.28
CA PHE A 678 11.07 29.35 -32.88
C PHE A 678 9.98 28.67 -32.02
N SER A 679 9.22 27.76 -32.62
CA SER A 679 8.22 26.99 -31.91
C SER A 679 8.85 25.96 -30.96
N GLU A 680 8.36 25.85 -29.77
CA GLU A 680 8.79 24.76 -28.87
C GLU A 680 8.52 23.35 -29.43
N LYS A 681 7.59 23.21 -30.39
CA LYS A 681 7.32 21.95 -31.11
C LYS A 681 8.51 21.50 -31.96
N ASP A 682 9.40 22.43 -32.35
CA ASP A 682 10.65 22.12 -33.07
C ASP A 682 11.68 21.41 -32.18
N VAL A 683 11.46 21.37 -30.86
CA VAL A 683 12.30 20.67 -29.91
C VAL A 683 11.59 19.42 -29.46
N ARG A 684 12.16 18.26 -29.82
CA ARG A 684 11.63 16.98 -29.39
C ARG A 684 11.76 16.84 -27.88
N SER A 685 10.70 16.33 -27.22
CA SER A 685 10.75 15.95 -25.82
C SER A 685 11.79 14.85 -25.59
N THR A 686 12.62 15.03 -24.58
CA THR A 686 13.69 14.10 -24.21
C THR A 686 13.71 13.86 -22.71
N GLY A 687 14.29 12.74 -22.30
CA GLY A 687 14.44 12.39 -20.90
C GLY A 687 15.38 13.34 -20.14
N ARG A 688 15.31 13.29 -18.83
CA ARG A 688 15.96 14.20 -17.89
C ARG A 688 17.48 14.36 -18.08
N THR A 689 18.20 13.28 -18.39
CA THR A 689 19.67 13.27 -18.48
C THR A 689 20.22 13.66 -19.87
N SER A 690 19.38 14.06 -20.82
CA SER A 690 19.84 14.45 -22.15
C SER A 690 20.55 15.81 -22.14
N MET A 691 21.43 16.04 -23.09
CA MET A 691 22.17 17.32 -23.28
C MET A 691 21.35 18.41 -23.98
N GLY A 692 20.29 18.02 -24.68
CA GLY A 692 19.51 18.92 -25.52
C GLY A 692 20.05 19.04 -26.94
N VAL A 693 19.48 19.99 -27.67
CA VAL A 693 19.75 20.24 -29.09
C VAL A 693 20.09 21.71 -29.30
N ARG A 694 20.72 22.04 -30.43
CA ARG A 694 21.06 23.44 -30.74
C ARG A 694 19.78 24.25 -30.89
N GLY A 695 19.60 25.24 -30.03
CA GLY A 695 18.54 26.24 -30.10
C GLY A 695 18.92 27.43 -30.96
N MET A 696 20.13 27.91 -30.79
CA MET A 696 20.70 29.05 -31.55
C MET A 696 22.15 28.77 -31.95
N ASN A 697 22.54 29.26 -33.11
CA ASN A 697 23.93 29.22 -33.62
C ASN A 697 24.62 30.55 -33.27
N LEU A 698 25.44 30.51 -32.22
CA LEU A 698 26.12 31.68 -31.69
C LEU A 698 27.34 32.06 -32.52
N SER A 699 27.60 33.38 -32.61
CA SER A 699 28.86 33.93 -33.11
C SER A 699 30.01 33.68 -32.13
N ASP A 700 31.24 33.84 -32.54
CA ASP A 700 32.40 33.70 -31.67
C ASP A 700 32.30 34.66 -30.45
N ARG A 701 32.51 34.12 -29.25
CA ARG A 701 32.40 34.80 -27.94
C ARG A 701 31.02 35.37 -27.58
N ASP A 702 29.97 35.04 -28.36
CA ASP A 702 28.61 35.42 -28.01
C ASP A 702 27.99 34.38 -27.04
N GLU A 703 27.07 34.80 -26.20
CA GLU A 703 26.43 34.02 -25.18
C GLU A 703 24.93 34.30 -25.18
N VAL A 704 24.12 33.30 -24.92
CA VAL A 704 22.70 33.50 -24.62
C VAL A 704 22.56 34.08 -23.22
N ILE A 705 21.85 35.19 -23.11
CA ILE A 705 21.65 35.89 -21.83
C ILE A 705 20.26 35.67 -21.22
N GLY A 706 19.31 35.21 -22.02
CA GLY A 706 17.94 34.94 -21.53
C GLY A 706 17.07 34.25 -22.55
N MET A 707 16.04 33.63 -22.06
CA MET A 707 15.02 32.93 -22.82
C MET A 707 13.65 33.41 -22.35
N GLN A 708 12.78 33.80 -23.28
CA GLN A 708 11.41 34.22 -22.96
C GLN A 708 10.40 33.41 -23.77
N LEU A 709 9.16 33.39 -23.29
CA LEU A 709 8.00 32.81 -23.98
C LEU A 709 7.13 33.93 -24.55
N ASP A 710 6.57 33.72 -25.71
CA ASP A 710 5.66 34.68 -26.34
C ASP A 710 4.36 34.91 -25.55
N SER A 711 3.94 33.95 -24.74
CA SER A 711 2.77 34.07 -23.82
C SER A 711 3.03 35.00 -22.63
N GLN A 712 4.27 35.35 -22.34
CA GLN A 712 4.63 36.15 -21.16
C GLN A 712 4.49 37.65 -21.34
N GLY A 713 4.27 38.11 -22.54
CA GLY A 713 4.10 39.52 -22.86
C GLY A 713 3.95 39.78 -24.35
N SER A 714 3.36 40.91 -24.70
CA SER A 714 3.20 41.35 -26.11
C SER A 714 4.45 42.01 -26.67
N GLU A 715 5.38 42.42 -25.84
CA GLU A 715 6.60 43.15 -26.23
C GLU A 715 7.83 42.53 -25.55
N LEU A 716 8.98 42.67 -26.23
CA LEU A 716 10.27 42.24 -25.68
C LEU A 716 11.04 43.46 -25.17
N LEU A 717 11.23 43.56 -23.86
CA LEU A 717 12.08 44.55 -23.22
C LEU A 717 13.53 44.07 -23.27
N ILE A 718 14.41 44.89 -23.81
CA ILE A 718 15.86 44.62 -23.88
C ILE A 718 16.60 45.79 -23.21
N VAL A 719 17.49 45.45 -22.28
CA VAL A 719 18.29 46.43 -21.52
C VAL A 719 19.78 46.12 -21.66
N SER A 720 20.58 47.15 -21.80
CA SER A 720 22.04 47.06 -21.98
C SER A 720 22.82 47.45 -20.74
N GLU A 721 24.10 47.11 -20.69
CA GLU A 721 25.05 47.36 -19.60
C GLU A 721 25.04 48.82 -19.09
N LYS A 722 24.97 49.75 -20.03
CA LYS A 722 25.01 51.19 -19.69
C LYS A 722 23.66 51.85 -19.46
N GLY A 723 22.64 51.06 -19.17
CA GLY A 723 21.32 51.52 -18.76
C GLY A 723 20.43 52.04 -19.87
N MET A 724 20.73 51.66 -21.13
CA MET A 724 19.89 51.97 -22.28
C MET A 724 18.93 50.79 -22.49
N GLY A 725 17.66 51.07 -22.83
CA GLY A 725 16.69 50.01 -23.05
C GLY A 725 15.54 50.42 -23.95
N LYS A 726 14.78 49.43 -24.40
CA LYS A 726 13.60 49.66 -25.25
C LYS A 726 12.63 48.46 -25.13
N ARG A 727 11.40 48.74 -25.49
CA ARG A 727 10.42 47.66 -25.81
C ARG A 727 10.36 47.50 -27.33
N THR A 728 10.21 46.30 -27.81
CA THR A 728 10.00 45.99 -29.24
C THR A 728 8.83 45.02 -29.33
N ASP A 729 7.87 45.28 -30.22
CA ASP A 729 6.72 44.43 -30.43
C ASP A 729 7.13 42.99 -30.81
N MET A 730 6.53 41.97 -30.23
CA MET A 730 6.80 40.55 -30.51
C MET A 730 6.61 40.22 -32.02
N ILE A 731 5.74 40.92 -32.72
CA ILE A 731 5.47 40.74 -34.15
C ILE A 731 6.72 41.02 -35.02
N GLU A 732 7.63 41.88 -34.57
CA GLU A 732 8.89 42.14 -35.30
C GLU A 732 9.86 40.96 -35.28
N PHE A 733 9.65 39.98 -34.42
CA PHE A 733 10.45 38.77 -34.36
C PHE A 733 9.73 37.62 -35.08
N THR A 734 10.03 37.47 -36.34
CA THR A 734 9.43 36.39 -37.16
C THR A 734 9.90 35.02 -36.69
N ARG A 735 8.96 34.06 -36.66
CA ARG A 735 9.29 32.67 -36.33
C ARG A 735 10.28 32.10 -37.37
N GLN A 736 11.35 31.49 -36.90
CA GLN A 736 12.41 30.88 -37.69
C GLN A 736 12.56 29.39 -37.31
N ASN A 737 13.31 28.65 -38.10
CA ASN A 737 13.71 27.31 -37.74
C ASN A 737 14.73 27.35 -36.61
N ARG A 738 14.60 26.45 -35.63
CA ARG A 738 15.53 26.25 -34.54
C ARG A 738 16.98 26.06 -35.06
N GLY A 739 17.96 26.59 -34.37
CA GLY A 739 19.39 26.40 -34.66
C GLY A 739 19.97 27.42 -35.66
N GLY A 740 19.19 28.44 -36.05
CA GLY A 740 19.66 29.54 -36.87
C GLY A 740 20.47 30.58 -36.07
N LYS A 741 21.01 31.57 -36.77
CA LYS A 741 21.74 32.71 -36.15
C LYS A 741 20.81 33.74 -35.51
N GLY A 742 19.51 33.71 -35.83
CA GLY A 742 18.54 34.71 -35.40
C GLY A 742 18.64 36.01 -36.22
N VAL A 743 17.96 37.02 -35.69
CA VAL A 743 17.92 38.36 -36.26
C VAL A 743 18.44 39.40 -35.26
N LYS A 744 18.94 40.48 -35.73
CA LYS A 744 19.42 41.55 -34.86
C LYS A 744 18.25 42.15 -34.08
N CYS A 745 18.33 42.18 -32.74
CA CYS A 745 17.29 42.68 -31.84
C CYS A 745 17.70 43.96 -31.12
N TYR A 746 18.99 44.28 -31.11
CA TYR A 746 19.52 45.46 -30.42
C TYR A 746 20.76 45.99 -31.17
N LYS A 747 20.89 47.32 -31.28
CA LYS A 747 22.05 47.94 -31.85
C LYS A 747 23.05 48.29 -30.76
N ILE A 748 24.11 47.51 -30.65
CA ILE A 748 25.20 47.70 -29.70
C ILE A 748 26.11 48.82 -30.20
N THR A 749 26.45 49.75 -29.30
CA THR A 749 27.36 50.87 -29.49
C THR A 749 28.22 51.04 -28.24
N GLU A 750 29.28 51.87 -28.31
CA GLU A 750 30.08 52.21 -27.12
C GLU A 750 29.25 52.90 -26.02
N LYS A 751 28.15 53.58 -26.39
CA LYS A 751 27.23 54.21 -25.44
C LYS A 751 26.28 53.25 -24.74
N THR A 752 26.00 52.11 -25.34
CA THR A 752 25.04 51.14 -24.76
C THR A 752 25.73 50.05 -23.99
N GLY A 753 26.91 49.62 -24.41
CA GLY A 753 27.49 48.35 -23.99
C GLY A 753 26.70 47.17 -24.53
N ASN A 754 26.99 45.96 -24.01
CA ASN A 754 26.31 44.72 -24.38
C ASN A 754 24.92 44.63 -23.80
N VAL A 755 24.12 43.73 -24.32
CA VAL A 755 22.81 43.38 -23.70
C VAL A 755 23.02 42.57 -22.42
N VAL A 756 22.36 42.95 -21.36
CA VAL A 756 22.46 42.28 -20.06
C VAL A 756 21.15 41.64 -19.59
N GLY A 757 20.02 42.10 -20.12
CA GLY A 757 18.73 41.58 -19.70
C GLY A 757 17.67 41.64 -20.78
N VAL A 758 16.81 40.66 -20.76
CA VAL A 758 15.62 40.52 -21.61
C VAL A 758 14.44 40.03 -20.82
N LYS A 759 13.27 40.64 -20.99
CA LYS A 759 11.98 40.21 -20.40
C LYS A 759 10.86 40.40 -21.44
N ALA A 760 9.94 39.45 -21.47
CA ALA A 760 8.68 39.64 -22.17
C ALA A 760 7.74 40.42 -21.26
N VAL A 761 7.21 41.55 -21.75
CA VAL A 761 6.43 42.49 -20.95
C VAL A 761 5.16 42.95 -21.70
N ASN A 762 4.18 43.42 -20.94
CA ASN A 762 3.05 44.17 -21.43
C ASN A 762 3.18 45.64 -20.98
N GLU A 763 2.40 46.54 -21.57
CA GLU A 763 2.47 47.98 -21.30
C GLU A 763 2.20 48.30 -19.84
N ASP A 764 1.31 47.54 -19.19
CA ASP A 764 0.90 47.75 -17.80
C ASP A 764 1.81 47.06 -16.78
N ASP A 765 2.82 46.30 -17.22
CA ASP A 765 3.80 45.68 -16.34
C ASP A 765 4.75 46.68 -15.70
N GLU A 766 5.28 46.29 -14.55
CA GLU A 766 6.35 47.03 -13.86
C GLU A 766 7.65 46.23 -13.88
N ILE A 767 8.75 46.92 -14.03
CA ILE A 767 10.08 46.31 -13.99
C ILE A 767 10.96 46.96 -12.94
N MET A 768 11.93 46.21 -12.49
CA MET A 768 13.04 46.66 -11.67
C MET A 768 14.33 46.52 -12.46
N ILE A 769 15.10 47.58 -12.51
CA ILE A 769 16.46 47.61 -13.07
C ILE A 769 17.42 47.75 -11.90
N ILE A 770 18.42 46.93 -11.88
CA ILE A 770 19.35 46.79 -10.76
C ILE A 770 20.77 46.96 -11.26
N ASN A 771 21.53 47.86 -10.65
CA ASN A 771 22.93 48.07 -11.01
C ASN A 771 23.88 47.24 -10.11
N THR A 772 25.17 47.23 -10.47
CA THR A 772 26.21 46.49 -9.70
C THR A 772 26.45 47.07 -8.31
N GLU A 773 26.09 48.33 -8.00
CA GLU A 773 26.13 48.90 -6.67
C GLU A 773 24.88 48.59 -5.82
N GLY A 774 23.94 47.76 -6.30
CA GLY A 774 22.70 47.38 -5.59
C GLY A 774 21.62 48.49 -5.62
N ILE A 775 21.74 49.53 -6.45
CA ILE A 775 20.69 50.53 -6.62
C ILE A 775 19.57 49.95 -7.48
N ILE A 776 18.35 50.00 -7.00
CA ILE A 776 17.15 49.46 -7.66
C ILE A 776 16.28 50.64 -8.12
N ILE A 777 15.95 50.66 -9.39
CA ILE A 777 14.94 51.57 -9.94
C ILE A 777 13.73 50.75 -10.38
N ARG A 778 12.54 51.06 -9.87
CA ARG A 778 11.26 50.51 -10.30
C ARG A 778 10.58 51.47 -11.23
N MET A 779 10.15 50.99 -12.41
CA MET A 779 9.44 51.81 -13.38
C MET A 779 8.33 50.97 -14.07
N LYS A 780 7.33 51.66 -14.60
CA LYS A 780 6.29 51.07 -15.42
C LYS A 780 6.80 50.94 -16.84
N CYS A 781 6.40 49.86 -17.50
CA CYS A 781 6.73 49.57 -18.89
C CYS A 781 6.17 50.65 -19.83
N GLU A 782 4.98 51.21 -19.54
CA GLU A 782 4.39 52.31 -20.32
C GLU A 782 5.34 53.51 -20.52
N GLY A 783 6.23 53.76 -19.56
CA GLY A 783 7.24 54.84 -19.65
C GLY A 783 8.45 54.53 -20.53
N ILE A 784 8.55 53.30 -21.06
CA ILE A 784 9.66 52.85 -21.89
C ILE A 784 9.22 52.88 -23.38
N SER A 785 9.99 53.59 -24.22
CA SER A 785 9.64 53.72 -25.64
C SER A 785 9.58 52.36 -26.35
N VAL A 786 8.53 52.14 -27.15
CA VAL A 786 8.42 51.05 -28.12
C VAL A 786 9.18 51.47 -29.38
N LEU A 787 10.21 50.71 -29.70
CA LEU A 787 11.14 51.03 -30.80
C LEU A 787 11.37 49.80 -31.65
N GLY A 788 11.68 50.07 -32.92
CA GLY A 788 12.00 49.01 -33.88
C GLY A 788 13.19 48.14 -33.44
N ARG A 789 13.26 46.96 -33.97
CA ARG A 789 14.22 45.91 -33.63
C ARG A 789 15.69 46.35 -33.71
N ILE A 790 16.09 47.13 -34.68
CA ILE A 790 17.49 47.56 -34.91
C ILE A 790 17.76 48.97 -34.34
N THR A 791 17.43 49.19 -33.06
CA THR A 791 17.68 50.47 -32.38
C THR A 791 18.46 50.26 -31.09
N SER A 792 19.08 51.34 -30.56
CA SER A 792 19.89 51.28 -29.33
C SER A 792 19.10 51.57 -28.04
N GLY A 793 17.81 51.85 -28.17
CA GLY A 793 16.95 52.18 -27.05
C GLY A 793 17.12 53.59 -26.51
N VAL A 794 16.46 53.91 -25.41
CA VAL A 794 16.50 55.14 -24.67
C VAL A 794 17.14 54.94 -23.29
N LYS A 795 17.56 55.99 -22.64
CA LYS A 795 18.16 55.91 -21.31
C LYS A 795 17.09 55.62 -20.28
N LEU A 796 17.24 54.53 -19.54
CA LEU A 796 16.31 54.09 -18.50
C LEU A 796 16.80 54.42 -17.07
N ILE A 797 18.14 54.39 -16.89
CA ILE A 797 18.77 54.64 -15.59
C ILE A 797 20.01 55.53 -15.78
N ASN A 798 20.26 56.43 -14.83
CA ASN A 798 21.49 57.18 -14.74
C ASN A 798 22.50 56.43 -13.89
N LEU A 799 23.54 55.89 -14.51
CA LEU A 799 24.61 55.17 -13.83
C LEU A 799 25.78 56.11 -13.56
N LYS A 800 26.50 55.87 -12.48
CA LYS A 800 27.79 56.57 -12.21
C LYS A 800 28.87 55.99 -13.09
N GLU A 801 30.00 56.73 -13.21
CA GLU A 801 31.14 56.26 -13.97
C GLU A 801 31.71 54.95 -13.41
N GLY A 802 31.77 53.93 -14.24
CA GLY A 802 32.22 52.57 -13.84
C GLY A 802 31.11 51.62 -13.40
N ASP A 803 29.88 52.09 -13.21
CA ASP A 803 28.73 51.26 -12.84
C ASP A 803 28.01 50.74 -14.08
N ILE A 804 27.44 49.52 -13.97
CA ILE A 804 26.68 48.88 -15.04
C ILE A 804 25.38 48.30 -14.49
N VAL A 805 24.42 48.08 -15.36
CA VAL A 805 23.21 47.30 -15.03
C VAL A 805 23.61 45.84 -14.81
N ALA A 806 23.28 45.32 -13.68
CA ALA A 806 23.53 43.92 -13.31
C ALA A 806 22.42 42.97 -13.78
N SER A 807 21.14 43.36 -13.57
CA SER A 807 19.99 42.54 -13.96
C SER A 807 18.70 43.35 -14.08
N ILE A 808 17.68 42.73 -14.64
CA ILE A 808 16.32 43.26 -14.71
C ILE A 808 15.33 42.18 -14.20
N ALA A 809 14.33 42.63 -13.46
CA ALA A 809 13.26 41.75 -12.96
C ALA A 809 11.89 42.33 -13.35
N LYS A 810 10.95 41.45 -13.71
CA LYS A 810 9.54 41.82 -13.92
C LYS A 810 8.80 41.64 -12.61
N VAL A 811 8.07 42.69 -12.18
CA VAL A 811 7.20 42.62 -11.01
C VAL A 811 5.87 42.04 -11.47
N ARG A 812 5.44 40.93 -10.88
CA ARG A 812 4.10 40.39 -11.12
C ARG A 812 3.08 41.22 -10.33
N LYS A 813 1.97 41.61 -10.98
CA LYS A 813 0.79 42.14 -10.28
C LYS A 813 0.19 40.98 -9.50
N GLY A 814 -0.11 41.14 -8.21
CA GLY A 814 -1.07 40.32 -7.50
C GLY A 814 -2.44 40.51 -8.17
N ASP A 815 -3.22 39.49 -8.32
CA ASP A 815 -4.59 39.52 -8.84
C ASP A 815 -5.46 40.41 -7.96
N GLU A 816 -5.52 41.70 -8.25
CA GLU A 816 -6.40 42.70 -7.65
C GLU A 816 -7.51 43.08 -8.62
N GLU A 817 -8.29 42.17 -9.14
CA GLU A 817 -9.54 42.50 -9.87
C GLU A 817 -10.53 41.32 -9.92
N GLU A 818 -10.97 40.81 -8.76
CA GLU A 818 -12.21 39.99 -8.71
C GLU A 818 -13.11 40.21 -7.50
N ASP A 819 -12.90 41.25 -6.68
CA ASP A 819 -13.81 41.54 -5.55
C ASP A 819 -14.40 42.97 -5.58
N GLN A 820 -14.99 43.36 -6.70
CA GLN A 820 -15.82 44.60 -6.76
C GLN A 820 -17.15 44.41 -7.52
N ASN A 821 -17.79 43.28 -7.45
CA ASN A 821 -19.16 43.14 -7.92
C ASN A 821 -19.99 42.17 -7.06
N GLU A 822 -20.07 42.41 -5.78
CA GLU A 822 -21.16 41.90 -4.93
C GLU A 822 -21.35 42.76 -3.71
N ILE A 823 -21.82 44.01 -3.87
CA ILE A 823 -22.69 44.70 -2.92
C ILE A 823 -23.42 45.81 -3.72
N ASP A 824 -24.61 45.49 -4.19
CA ASP A 824 -25.80 46.32 -4.22
C ASP A 824 -27.04 45.41 -4.21
#